data_3d80108049c497bfdb57ffa8460d0ff6
#
_entry.id   3d80108049c497bfdb57ffa8460d0ff6
#
_cell.length_a   1.000
_cell.length_b   1.000
_cell.length_c   1.000
_cell.angle_alpha   90.00
_cell.angle_beta   90.00
_cell.angle_gamma   90.00
#
_symmetry.space_group_name_H-M   'P 1'
#
loop_
_entity.id
_entity.type
_entity.pdbx_description
1 polymer ?
#
loop_
_entity_poly.entity_id
_entity_poly.type
_entity_poly.pdbx_seq_one_letter_code
_entity_poly.pdbx_strand_id
1 'polypeptide(L)'
;MSNDSNKSAFIHILLILLASSLVVSAAEMKTVDDFRAAAAKANAVLTIPDWEQTPKAIEAAMKDAIAKANASLDRIGAQDPGKVTFKSTVVALDDVTYEASLAANRATIVKETNTNPAMRTAAENAVKAFQDWAVGIDYREDVYKAIKAFADTHPKLSGEDEKLLTETLRDYRRAGLELPPDQRKEVEDLRKELSKLGTDFDTNIVKSNAPVMFSKADLDGLPESFFASPGIKTGDDVYTVMANVTWQFNTVQENAKNEATRKQLYVIRETLAKDANVPVLNQMLELRNEIALRLGYKSWDDYQTEVKMAKTGTNAEKYINDLVAGIQPKFDSELAELQRLKAADTNDPKAKIMVWDWRYYSNQLNKQKYAVDKEALRAYFPFQKVLDGMFNIYQSIFGLKFEKIVAPHKWIDDLQLYLVTDSATGEPLGMFYLDMFPREGKFNHFAQFDIISGKLLPNGKYQRPTVALLCNFPPANGDAPSLMTHQDVETLFHEFGHALHSIVTRAKYGRFAGTHVPGDFVEAPSQMLQNWVWDKKVLDTFAADYRDPSKKIPAEIVKKLNEAKLANAGVLYRRQFAFASLDLALHDPHPEEMPYDSVAISNPILEKVFLPIDPSTTFVSYFGHLNGYDAGYYGYAWADAIAADMATVFEKAKDGYLDKQAGMKLRREIYEPGDSRDVNESIEKFLGRKQSIEPFLKKIGIGPQDKKKAATAPSQETK
;
A
#
# COMPACT_ATOMS: atom_id res chain seq x y z
N MET A 1 -32.59 -13.30 79.98
CA MET A 1 -33.00 -11.93 79.61
C MET A 1 -31.74 -11.11 79.55
N SER A 2 -31.57 -10.32 78.47
CA SER A 2 -30.43 -9.44 78.15
C SER A 2 -29.24 -10.16 77.46
N ASN A 3 -29.08 -9.88 76.18
CA ASN A 3 -27.87 -9.76 75.41
C ASN A 3 -28.06 -10.26 73.97
N ASP A 4 -28.92 -9.58 73.17
CA ASP A 4 -29.00 -9.82 71.72
C ASP A 4 -29.18 -8.53 70.88
N SER A 5 -29.05 -7.34 71.48
CA SER A 5 -29.24 -6.06 70.77
C SER A 5 -27.95 -5.41 70.26
N ASN A 6 -26.75 -5.95 70.55
CA ASN A 6 -25.48 -5.31 70.16
C ASN A 6 -24.76 -5.98 69.02
N LYS A 7 -25.24 -7.11 68.46
CA LYS A 7 -24.64 -7.75 67.30
C LYS A 7 -25.22 -7.25 65.96
N SER A 8 -26.41 -6.71 65.92
CA SER A 8 -27.06 -6.21 64.70
C SER A 8 -26.57 -4.82 64.25
N ALA A 9 -26.15 -3.97 65.20
CA ALA A 9 -25.62 -2.63 64.88
C ALA A 9 -24.21 -2.64 64.25
N PHE A 10 -23.37 -3.63 64.62
CA PHE A 10 -22.00 -3.74 64.04
C PHE A 10 -21.99 -4.30 62.70
N ILE A 11 -22.93 -5.14 62.23
CA ILE A 11 -23.03 -5.70 60.93
C ILE A 11 -23.59 -4.67 59.91
N HIS A 12 -24.48 -3.76 60.36
CA HIS A 12 -25.00 -2.69 59.48
C HIS A 12 -24.00 -1.54 59.23
N ILE A 13 -23.12 -1.25 60.21
CA ILE A 13 -22.06 -0.23 60.02
C ILE A 13 -20.92 -0.77 59.15
N LEU A 14 -20.62 -2.08 59.18
CA LEU A 14 -19.60 -2.69 58.32
C LEU A 14 -20.09 -2.85 56.85
N LEU A 15 -21.38 -3.03 56.62
CA LEU A 15 -22.00 -3.07 55.28
C LEU A 15 -22.16 -1.67 54.64
N ILE A 16 -22.28 -0.61 55.41
CA ILE A 16 -22.33 0.77 54.93
C ILE A 16 -20.92 1.29 54.66
N LEU A 17 -19.89 0.83 55.34
CA LEU A 17 -18.48 1.18 55.04
C LEU A 17 -17.85 0.37 53.89
N LEU A 18 -18.41 -0.78 53.51
CA LEU A 18 -18.03 -1.56 52.32
C LEU A 18 -18.78 -1.15 51.06
N ALA A 19 -19.91 -0.43 51.18
CA ALA A 19 -20.64 0.12 50.02
C ALA A 19 -20.14 1.51 49.57
N SER A 20 -19.28 2.17 50.36
CA SER A 20 -18.74 3.50 50.04
C SER A 20 -17.34 3.51 49.41
N SER A 21 -16.75 2.35 49.07
CA SER A 21 -15.40 2.28 48.53
C SER A 21 -15.27 1.62 47.16
N LEU A 22 -16.38 1.51 46.39
CA LEU A 22 -16.37 1.01 45.02
C LEU A 22 -17.25 1.84 44.08
N VAL A 23 -17.24 3.16 44.21
CA VAL A 23 -17.49 4.05 43.11
C VAL A 23 -16.09 4.44 42.56
N VAL A 24 -15.43 3.51 41.91
CA VAL A 24 -14.50 3.90 40.85
C VAL A 24 -15.36 4.59 39.80
N SER A 25 -15.40 5.92 39.86
CA SER A 25 -15.94 6.75 38.79
C SER A 25 -15.28 6.22 37.51
N ALA A 26 -16.03 5.50 36.70
CA ALA A 26 -15.64 5.28 35.31
C ALA A 26 -15.46 6.69 34.74
N ALA A 27 -14.23 7.13 34.59
CA ALA A 27 -13.95 8.43 33.98
C ALA A 27 -14.73 8.50 32.66
N GLU A 28 -15.63 9.45 32.60
CA GLU A 28 -16.48 9.64 31.40
C GLU A 28 -15.55 9.78 30.20
N MET A 29 -15.77 8.97 29.16
CA MET A 29 -14.91 8.96 27.98
C MET A 29 -15.00 10.32 27.33
N LYS A 30 -13.85 10.96 27.08
CA LYS A 30 -13.79 12.27 26.45
C LYS A 30 -14.40 12.27 25.05
N THR A 31 -14.81 13.43 24.62
CA THR A 31 -15.30 13.72 23.26
C THR A 31 -14.30 14.59 22.52
N VAL A 32 -14.50 14.84 21.23
CA VAL A 32 -13.66 15.77 20.45
C VAL A 32 -13.74 17.19 21.02
N ASP A 33 -14.87 17.56 21.65
CA ASP A 33 -15.07 18.90 22.19
C ASP A 33 -14.13 19.23 23.36
N ASP A 34 -13.74 18.23 24.14
CA ASP A 34 -12.76 18.37 25.20
C ASP A 34 -11.37 18.80 24.71
N PHE A 35 -11.10 18.64 23.42
CA PHE A 35 -9.81 18.99 22.79
C PHE A 35 -9.87 20.24 21.91
N ARG A 36 -11.07 20.80 21.65
CA ARG A 36 -11.20 21.98 20.77
C ARG A 36 -10.48 23.23 21.31
N ALA A 37 -10.46 23.40 22.64
CA ALA A 37 -9.73 24.52 23.24
C ALA A 37 -8.21 24.39 23.02
N ALA A 38 -7.66 23.19 23.15
CA ALA A 38 -6.23 22.93 22.87
C ALA A 38 -5.91 23.10 21.38
N ALA A 39 -6.79 22.65 20.48
CA ALA A 39 -6.66 22.86 19.04
C ALA A 39 -6.69 24.35 18.68
N ALA A 40 -7.64 25.12 19.23
CA ALA A 40 -7.73 26.56 19.01
C ALA A 40 -6.48 27.30 19.48
N LYS A 41 -5.91 26.91 20.63
CA LYS A 41 -4.65 27.47 21.16
C LYS A 41 -3.48 27.19 20.21
N ALA A 42 -3.49 26.06 19.52
CA ALA A 42 -2.50 25.68 18.49
C ALA A 42 -2.86 26.24 17.09
N ASN A 43 -3.82 27.14 16.97
CA ASN A 43 -4.34 27.65 15.71
C ASN A 43 -4.83 26.55 14.76
N ALA A 44 -5.44 25.49 15.31
CA ALA A 44 -5.91 24.34 14.57
C ALA A 44 -7.42 24.10 14.75
N VAL A 45 -7.99 23.29 13.86
CA VAL A 45 -9.39 22.88 13.86
C VAL A 45 -9.47 21.35 13.90
N LEU A 46 -10.35 20.83 14.75
CA LEU A 46 -10.77 19.44 14.79
C LEU A 46 -12.19 19.34 14.25
N THR A 47 -12.39 18.65 13.16
CA THR A 47 -13.68 18.50 12.51
C THR A 47 -14.13 17.04 12.57
N ILE A 48 -15.35 16.80 13.08
CA ILE A 48 -16.06 15.53 12.90
C ILE A 48 -16.99 15.73 11.70
N PRO A 49 -16.91 14.91 10.66
CA PRO A 49 -17.78 15.07 9.50
C PRO A 49 -19.24 14.70 9.82
N ASP A 50 -20.15 15.40 9.19
CA ASP A 50 -21.57 15.00 9.15
C ASP A 50 -21.72 13.89 8.12
N TRP A 51 -22.09 12.69 8.59
CA TRP A 51 -22.23 11.51 7.76
C TRP A 51 -23.61 11.41 7.13
N GLU A 52 -23.66 11.12 5.85
CA GLU A 52 -24.88 10.90 5.09
C GLU A 52 -25.57 9.59 5.55
N GLN A 53 -26.83 9.67 5.95
CA GLN A 53 -27.58 8.55 6.54
C GLN A 53 -28.49 7.82 5.54
N THR A 54 -28.62 8.30 4.31
CA THR A 54 -29.47 7.71 3.27
C THR A 54 -28.77 7.75 1.90
N PRO A 55 -29.11 6.81 0.99
CA PRO A 55 -28.59 6.84 -0.38
C PRO A 55 -28.79 8.19 -1.07
N LYS A 56 -29.99 8.76 -0.93
CA LYS A 56 -30.32 10.07 -1.51
C LYS A 56 -29.46 11.21 -0.92
N ALA A 57 -29.11 11.14 0.36
CA ALA A 57 -28.25 12.14 0.99
C ALA A 57 -26.81 12.08 0.44
N ILE A 58 -26.29 10.89 0.17
CA ILE A 58 -24.96 10.69 -0.44
C ILE A 58 -24.92 11.31 -1.85
N GLU A 59 -25.91 10.97 -2.68
CA GLU A 59 -26.02 11.51 -4.04
C GLU A 59 -26.13 13.04 -4.02
N ALA A 60 -26.98 13.58 -3.12
CA ALA A 60 -27.17 15.02 -2.98
C ALA A 60 -25.90 15.74 -2.50
N ALA A 61 -25.19 15.20 -1.53
CA ALA A 61 -23.94 15.76 -1.00
C ALA A 61 -22.85 15.83 -2.09
N MET A 62 -22.70 14.77 -2.89
CA MET A 62 -21.76 14.75 -4.00
C MET A 62 -22.12 15.74 -5.08
N LYS A 63 -23.39 15.77 -5.50
CA LYS A 63 -23.88 16.72 -6.50
C LYS A 63 -23.66 18.18 -6.05
N ASP A 64 -23.93 18.49 -4.80
CA ASP A 64 -23.72 19.81 -4.21
C ASP A 64 -22.23 20.17 -4.15
N ALA A 65 -21.38 19.24 -3.73
CA ALA A 65 -19.93 19.43 -3.70
C ALA A 65 -19.37 19.75 -5.09
N ILE A 66 -19.74 18.97 -6.11
CA ILE A 66 -19.32 19.20 -7.50
C ILE A 66 -19.86 20.53 -8.04
N ALA A 67 -21.13 20.87 -7.75
CA ALA A 67 -21.70 22.14 -8.18
C ALA A 67 -20.99 23.37 -7.57
N LYS A 68 -20.68 23.31 -6.28
CA LYS A 68 -19.90 24.36 -5.59
C LYS A 68 -18.47 24.47 -6.14
N ALA A 69 -17.84 23.34 -6.40
CA ALA A 69 -16.51 23.28 -6.98
C ALA A 69 -16.49 23.88 -8.38
N ASN A 70 -17.44 23.53 -9.25
CA ASN A 70 -17.55 24.12 -10.58
C ASN A 70 -17.76 25.63 -10.52
N ALA A 71 -18.66 26.13 -9.66
CA ALA A 71 -18.87 27.57 -9.48
C ALA A 71 -17.59 28.27 -9.00
N SER A 72 -16.71 27.60 -8.24
CA SER A 72 -15.43 28.13 -7.82
C SER A 72 -14.39 28.12 -8.94
N LEU A 73 -14.35 27.04 -9.75
CA LEU A 73 -13.52 26.97 -10.96
C LEU A 73 -13.91 28.05 -11.96
N ASP A 74 -15.21 28.28 -12.17
CA ASP A 74 -15.71 29.36 -13.04
C ASP A 74 -15.24 30.74 -12.57
N ARG A 75 -15.22 30.98 -11.24
CA ARG A 75 -14.67 32.23 -10.68
C ARG A 75 -13.17 32.36 -10.90
N ILE A 76 -12.42 31.26 -10.84
CA ILE A 76 -10.98 31.29 -11.15
C ILE A 76 -10.78 31.62 -12.63
N GLY A 77 -11.48 30.93 -13.52
CA GLY A 77 -11.37 31.11 -14.97
C GLY A 77 -11.83 32.47 -15.49
N ALA A 78 -12.81 33.11 -14.81
CA ALA A 78 -13.35 34.41 -15.20
C ALA A 78 -12.53 35.62 -14.74
N GLN A 79 -11.40 35.43 -14.05
CA GLN A 79 -10.57 36.54 -13.55
C GLN A 79 -9.93 37.33 -14.67
N ASP A 80 -9.82 38.66 -14.47
CA ASP A 80 -9.02 39.55 -15.32
C ASP A 80 -7.53 39.12 -15.23
N PRO A 81 -6.89 38.73 -16.36
CA PRO A 81 -5.48 38.34 -16.37
C PRO A 81 -4.52 39.34 -15.75
N GLY A 82 -4.86 40.63 -15.76
CA GLY A 82 -4.04 41.68 -15.13
C GLY A 82 -4.20 41.77 -13.59
N LYS A 83 -5.11 41.00 -13.00
CA LYS A 83 -5.43 41.07 -11.55
C LYS A 83 -5.24 39.75 -10.83
N VAL A 84 -4.82 38.68 -11.52
CA VAL A 84 -4.61 37.38 -10.93
C VAL A 84 -3.49 37.39 -9.90
N THR A 85 -3.65 36.58 -8.84
CA THR A 85 -2.67 36.42 -7.79
C THR A 85 -2.48 34.93 -7.48
N PHE A 86 -1.40 34.56 -6.83
CA PHE A 86 -1.17 33.20 -6.35
C PHE A 86 -2.37 32.67 -5.53
N LYS A 87 -2.89 33.50 -4.63
CA LYS A 87 -4.02 33.14 -3.78
C LYS A 87 -5.33 32.96 -4.57
N SER A 88 -5.59 33.82 -5.55
CA SER A 88 -6.85 33.80 -6.29
C SER A 88 -6.88 32.75 -7.42
N THR A 89 -5.75 32.13 -7.74
CA THR A 89 -5.61 31.11 -8.80
C THR A 89 -5.15 29.78 -8.23
N VAL A 90 -3.86 29.62 -7.98
CA VAL A 90 -3.23 28.34 -7.61
C VAL A 90 -3.73 27.80 -6.26
N VAL A 91 -3.74 28.67 -5.23
CA VAL A 91 -4.26 28.30 -3.90
C VAL A 91 -5.77 28.06 -3.96
N ALA A 92 -6.50 28.89 -4.73
CA ALA A 92 -7.93 28.71 -4.91
C ALA A 92 -8.27 27.36 -5.58
N LEU A 93 -7.46 26.88 -6.51
CA LEU A 93 -7.63 25.56 -7.11
C LEU A 93 -7.41 24.43 -6.09
N ASP A 94 -6.34 24.51 -5.27
CA ASP A 94 -6.13 23.54 -4.18
C ASP A 94 -7.26 23.57 -3.14
N ASP A 95 -7.82 24.74 -2.85
CA ASP A 95 -9.00 24.88 -1.97
C ASP A 95 -10.24 24.19 -2.58
N VAL A 96 -10.47 24.34 -3.88
CA VAL A 96 -11.62 23.73 -4.58
C VAL A 96 -11.51 22.20 -4.59
N THR A 97 -10.35 21.68 -4.93
CA THR A 97 -10.14 20.22 -4.95
C THR A 97 -10.24 19.61 -3.56
N TYR A 98 -9.68 20.28 -2.56
CA TYR A 98 -9.78 19.88 -1.16
C TYR A 98 -11.24 19.81 -0.68
N GLU A 99 -12.01 20.88 -0.86
CA GLU A 99 -13.41 20.93 -0.39
C GLU A 99 -14.31 19.88 -1.09
N ALA A 100 -14.08 19.65 -2.38
CA ALA A 100 -14.79 18.62 -3.12
C ALA A 100 -14.43 17.20 -2.66
N SER A 101 -13.15 16.97 -2.33
CA SER A 101 -12.68 15.66 -1.85
C SER A 101 -13.30 15.23 -0.53
N LEU A 102 -13.73 16.15 0.34
CA LEU A 102 -14.36 15.82 1.62
C LEU A 102 -15.64 14.98 1.46
N ALA A 103 -16.45 15.27 0.45
CA ALA A 103 -17.66 14.49 0.15
C ALA A 103 -17.28 13.12 -0.46
N ALA A 104 -16.28 13.09 -1.33
CA ALA A 104 -15.79 11.85 -1.95
C ALA A 104 -15.17 10.90 -0.91
N ASN A 105 -14.37 11.42 0.02
CA ASN A 105 -13.78 10.63 1.09
C ASN A 105 -14.83 9.99 2.00
N ARG A 106 -15.86 10.75 2.40
CA ARG A 106 -16.99 10.18 3.17
C ARG A 106 -17.74 9.11 2.37
N ALA A 107 -18.02 9.37 1.10
CA ALA A 107 -18.64 8.38 0.22
C ALA A 107 -17.78 7.11 0.11
N THR A 108 -16.46 7.24 -0.01
CA THR A 108 -15.53 6.12 -0.03
C THR A 108 -15.65 5.29 1.25
N ILE A 109 -15.65 5.91 2.43
CA ILE A 109 -15.83 5.18 3.70
C ILE A 109 -17.18 4.44 3.71
N VAL A 110 -18.26 5.08 3.29
CA VAL A 110 -19.59 4.43 3.23
C VAL A 110 -19.59 3.24 2.26
N LYS A 111 -18.98 3.40 1.08
CA LYS A 111 -18.81 2.34 0.09
C LYS A 111 -18.06 1.13 0.68
N GLU A 112 -16.99 1.37 1.43
CA GLU A 112 -16.08 0.33 1.91
C GLU A 112 -16.50 -0.27 3.27
N THR A 113 -17.49 0.30 3.98
CA THR A 113 -17.80 -0.12 5.34
C THR A 113 -19.28 -0.41 5.63
N ASN A 114 -20.20 0.15 4.85
CA ASN A 114 -21.61 0.11 5.19
C ASN A 114 -22.23 -1.27 4.96
N THR A 115 -23.01 -1.76 5.91
CA THR A 115 -23.70 -3.06 5.82
C THR A 115 -24.89 -3.05 4.86
N ASN A 116 -25.48 -1.86 4.60
CA ASN A 116 -26.62 -1.71 3.70
C ASN A 116 -26.16 -1.62 2.22
N PRO A 117 -26.52 -2.59 1.35
CA PRO A 117 -26.12 -2.57 -0.06
C PRO A 117 -26.55 -1.32 -0.82
N ALA A 118 -27.74 -0.74 -0.53
CA ALA A 118 -28.20 0.47 -1.19
C ALA A 118 -27.33 1.69 -0.86
N MET A 119 -26.81 1.78 0.38
CA MET A 119 -25.86 2.80 0.77
C MET A 119 -24.56 2.64 0.01
N ARG A 120 -24.02 1.40 -0.08
CA ARG A 120 -22.79 1.13 -0.83
C ARG A 120 -22.91 1.49 -2.31
N THR A 121 -24.01 1.11 -2.96
CA THR A 121 -24.23 1.44 -4.38
C THR A 121 -24.32 2.95 -4.61
N ALA A 122 -25.04 3.69 -3.76
CA ALA A 122 -25.11 5.15 -3.86
C ALA A 122 -23.75 5.80 -3.66
N ALA A 123 -22.98 5.29 -2.71
CA ALA A 123 -21.61 5.76 -2.43
C ALA A 123 -20.65 5.46 -3.59
N GLU A 124 -20.72 4.28 -4.19
CA GLU A 124 -19.95 3.92 -5.38
C GLU A 124 -20.24 4.86 -6.55
N ASN A 125 -21.53 5.13 -6.83
CA ASN A 125 -21.92 6.08 -7.87
C ASN A 125 -21.43 7.50 -7.57
N ALA A 126 -21.45 7.92 -6.31
CA ALA A 126 -20.93 9.21 -5.88
C ALA A 126 -19.41 9.32 -6.08
N VAL A 127 -18.64 8.29 -5.69
CA VAL A 127 -17.18 8.24 -5.91
C VAL A 127 -16.87 8.28 -7.40
N LYS A 128 -17.59 7.53 -8.22
CA LYS A 128 -17.41 7.57 -9.68
C LYS A 128 -17.68 8.97 -10.24
N ALA A 129 -18.79 9.61 -9.83
CA ALA A 129 -19.10 10.96 -10.27
C ALA A 129 -18.02 11.98 -9.89
N PHE A 130 -17.41 11.83 -8.71
CA PHE A 130 -16.27 12.64 -8.29
C PHE A 130 -15.03 12.39 -9.16
N GLN A 131 -14.70 11.13 -9.46
CA GLN A 131 -13.56 10.77 -10.30
C GLN A 131 -13.73 11.34 -11.72
N ASP A 132 -14.91 11.20 -12.31
CA ASP A 132 -15.22 11.77 -13.62
C ASP A 132 -15.06 13.31 -13.63
N TRP A 133 -15.54 13.98 -12.56
CA TRP A 133 -15.38 15.41 -12.38
C TRP A 133 -13.92 15.82 -12.19
N ALA A 134 -13.15 15.10 -11.38
CA ALA A 134 -11.73 15.40 -11.09
C ALA A 134 -10.90 15.34 -12.38
N VAL A 135 -11.13 14.34 -13.23
CA VAL A 135 -10.49 14.27 -14.56
C VAL A 135 -10.85 15.52 -15.40
N GLY A 136 -12.10 16.01 -15.28
CA GLY A 136 -12.55 17.21 -16.02
C GLY A 136 -11.80 18.50 -15.62
N ILE A 137 -11.25 18.59 -14.43
CA ILE A 137 -10.47 19.78 -13.99
C ILE A 137 -9.24 19.98 -14.85
N ASP A 138 -8.56 18.90 -15.22
CA ASP A 138 -7.33 18.95 -16.01
C ASP A 138 -7.57 19.55 -17.42
N TYR A 139 -8.81 19.58 -17.89
CA TYR A 139 -9.22 20.14 -19.19
C TYR A 139 -9.84 21.54 -19.09
N ARG A 140 -9.86 22.17 -17.91
CA ARG A 140 -10.37 23.54 -17.70
C ARG A 140 -9.38 24.57 -18.27
N GLU A 141 -9.51 24.87 -19.55
CA GLU A 141 -8.65 25.82 -20.27
C GLU A 141 -8.73 27.24 -19.68
N ASP A 142 -9.89 27.66 -19.19
CA ASP A 142 -10.11 28.95 -18.56
C ASP A 142 -9.35 29.05 -17.23
N VAL A 143 -9.35 28.01 -16.41
CA VAL A 143 -8.58 27.93 -15.14
C VAL A 143 -7.08 27.91 -15.45
N TYR A 144 -6.65 27.11 -16.43
CA TYR A 144 -5.26 27.08 -16.87
C TYR A 144 -4.78 28.46 -17.33
N LYS A 145 -5.57 29.20 -18.13
CA LYS A 145 -5.23 30.55 -18.60
C LYS A 145 -5.04 31.54 -17.44
N ALA A 146 -5.89 31.46 -16.40
CA ALA A 146 -5.76 32.32 -15.22
C ALA A 146 -4.48 32.00 -14.44
N ILE A 147 -4.17 30.70 -14.24
CA ILE A 147 -2.93 30.26 -13.55
C ILE A 147 -1.69 30.63 -14.38
N LYS A 148 -1.72 30.43 -15.69
CA LYS A 148 -0.64 30.76 -16.61
C LYS A 148 -0.37 32.28 -16.63
N ALA A 149 -1.41 33.09 -16.63
CA ALA A 149 -1.29 34.56 -16.55
C ALA A 149 -0.59 35.01 -15.25
N PHE A 150 -0.88 34.31 -14.13
CA PHE A 150 -0.15 34.56 -12.88
C PHE A 150 1.33 34.12 -13.01
N ALA A 151 1.60 32.92 -13.54
CA ALA A 151 2.96 32.39 -13.69
C ALA A 151 3.82 33.29 -14.59
N ASP A 152 3.24 33.89 -15.66
CA ASP A 152 3.92 34.80 -16.60
C ASP A 152 4.33 36.14 -15.96
N THR A 153 3.86 36.45 -14.76
CA THR A 153 4.38 37.60 -13.98
C THR A 153 5.76 37.30 -13.36
N HIS A 154 6.27 36.05 -13.51
CA HIS A 154 7.51 35.59 -12.89
C HIS A 154 7.56 35.83 -11.38
N PRO A 155 6.56 35.31 -10.61
CA PRO A 155 6.44 35.57 -9.19
C PRO A 155 7.63 34.97 -8.43
N LYS A 156 8.11 35.66 -7.40
CA LYS A 156 9.14 35.17 -6.49
C LYS A 156 8.48 34.31 -5.41
N LEU A 157 8.26 33.04 -5.69
CA LEU A 157 7.81 32.03 -4.75
C LEU A 157 8.99 31.21 -4.22
N SER A 158 8.79 30.46 -3.14
CA SER A 158 9.79 29.55 -2.59
C SER A 158 9.12 28.39 -1.83
N GLY A 159 9.83 27.27 -1.72
CA GLY A 159 9.38 26.11 -0.94
C GLY A 159 8.04 25.55 -1.46
N GLU A 160 7.09 25.33 -0.56
CA GLU A 160 5.82 24.68 -0.89
C GLU A 160 4.95 25.50 -1.86
N ASP A 161 5.04 26.85 -1.81
CA ASP A 161 4.30 27.73 -2.73
C ASP A 161 4.83 27.60 -4.16
N GLU A 162 6.15 27.58 -4.35
CA GLU A 162 6.79 27.36 -5.64
C GLU A 162 6.49 25.97 -6.19
N LYS A 163 6.55 24.95 -5.33
CA LYS A 163 6.23 23.55 -5.69
C LYS A 163 4.77 23.45 -6.16
N LEU A 164 3.82 24.07 -5.45
CA LEU A 164 2.41 24.05 -5.83
C LEU A 164 2.18 24.64 -7.22
N LEU A 165 2.75 25.81 -7.52
CA LEU A 165 2.65 26.42 -8.85
C LEU A 165 3.27 25.54 -9.94
N THR A 166 4.49 25.07 -9.70
CA THR A 166 5.25 24.26 -10.66
C THR A 166 4.51 22.96 -11.01
N GLU A 167 4.01 22.27 -10.00
CA GLU A 167 3.28 21.01 -10.21
C GLU A 167 1.90 21.21 -10.83
N THR A 168 1.20 22.28 -10.50
CA THR A 168 -0.07 22.61 -11.13
C THR A 168 0.12 22.90 -12.63
N LEU A 169 1.13 23.66 -13.01
CA LEU A 169 1.45 23.90 -14.43
C LEU A 169 1.88 22.62 -15.13
N ARG A 170 2.70 21.77 -14.48
CA ARG A 170 3.09 20.47 -15.01
C ARG A 170 1.86 19.61 -15.33
N ASP A 171 0.88 19.56 -14.43
CA ASP A 171 -0.30 18.71 -14.61
C ASP A 171 -1.16 19.19 -15.77
N TYR A 172 -1.35 20.50 -15.94
CA TYR A 172 -2.02 21.04 -17.12
C TYR A 172 -1.25 20.79 -18.42
N ARG A 173 0.09 20.90 -18.41
CA ARG A 173 0.92 20.51 -19.55
C ARG A 173 0.76 19.02 -19.87
N ARG A 174 0.79 18.16 -18.86
CA ARG A 174 0.57 16.71 -19.01
C ARG A 174 -0.83 16.38 -19.52
N ALA A 175 -1.83 17.19 -19.22
CA ALA A 175 -3.17 17.08 -19.80
C ALA A 175 -3.24 17.54 -21.27
N GLY A 176 -2.21 18.22 -21.77
CA GLY A 176 -2.11 18.72 -23.14
C GLY A 176 -2.56 20.17 -23.33
N LEU A 177 -2.74 20.96 -22.25
CA LEU A 177 -3.26 22.32 -22.33
C LEU A 177 -2.28 23.30 -23.00
N GLU A 178 -1.01 22.92 -23.17
CA GLU A 178 -0.02 23.68 -23.95
C GLU A 178 -0.06 23.38 -25.45
N LEU A 179 -0.77 22.34 -25.87
CA LEU A 179 -0.92 21.96 -27.28
C LEU A 179 -1.93 22.88 -28.00
N PRO A 180 -1.79 23.05 -29.31
CA PRO A 180 -2.84 23.62 -30.16
C PRO A 180 -4.17 22.88 -30.00
N PRO A 181 -5.34 23.53 -30.18
CA PRO A 181 -6.63 22.93 -29.89
C PRO A 181 -6.92 21.64 -30.68
N ASP A 182 -6.47 21.54 -31.91
CA ASP A 182 -6.59 20.34 -32.78
C ASP A 182 -5.78 19.17 -32.22
N GLN A 183 -4.51 19.39 -31.89
CA GLN A 183 -3.64 18.36 -31.30
C GLN A 183 -4.12 17.94 -29.91
N ARG A 184 -4.63 18.87 -29.12
CA ARG A 184 -5.24 18.55 -27.81
C ARG A 184 -6.44 17.63 -27.97
N LYS A 185 -7.28 17.90 -28.99
CA LYS A 185 -8.44 17.06 -29.28
C LYS A 185 -8.03 15.64 -29.67
N GLU A 186 -6.97 15.51 -30.46
CA GLU A 186 -6.42 14.20 -30.81
C GLU A 186 -5.94 13.43 -29.56
N VAL A 187 -5.19 14.06 -28.66
CA VAL A 187 -4.75 13.44 -27.40
C VAL A 187 -5.94 13.04 -26.53
N GLU A 188 -6.98 13.87 -26.46
CA GLU A 188 -8.22 13.53 -25.72
C GLU A 188 -8.90 12.28 -26.31
N ASP A 189 -8.98 12.17 -27.64
CA ASP A 189 -9.61 11.03 -28.29
C ASP A 189 -8.79 9.74 -28.10
N LEU A 190 -7.46 9.81 -28.23
CA LEU A 190 -6.55 8.69 -27.92
C LEU A 190 -6.69 8.21 -26.48
N ARG A 191 -6.81 9.11 -25.50
CA ARG A 191 -7.01 8.76 -24.10
C ARG A 191 -8.37 8.08 -23.85
N LYS A 192 -9.45 8.53 -24.52
CA LYS A 192 -10.76 7.88 -24.44
C LYS A 192 -10.70 6.45 -24.97
N GLU A 193 -10.00 6.24 -26.09
CA GLU A 193 -9.81 4.91 -26.66
C GLU A 193 -8.98 4.03 -25.73
N LEU A 194 -7.86 4.54 -25.21
CA LEU A 194 -7.02 3.84 -24.23
C LEU A 194 -7.82 3.44 -22.98
N SER A 195 -8.64 4.32 -22.43
CA SER A 195 -9.49 4.04 -21.26
C SER A 195 -10.51 2.92 -21.54
N LYS A 196 -11.08 2.89 -22.75
CA LYS A 196 -11.99 1.82 -23.17
C LYS A 196 -11.25 0.50 -23.26
N LEU A 197 -10.08 0.47 -23.92
CA LEU A 197 -9.27 -0.75 -24.03
C LEU A 197 -8.80 -1.25 -22.68
N GLY A 198 -8.45 -0.37 -21.74
CA GLY A 198 -8.10 -0.73 -20.36
C GLY A 198 -9.28 -1.42 -19.64
N THR A 199 -10.50 -0.90 -19.82
CA THR A 199 -11.72 -1.54 -19.30
C THR A 199 -11.97 -2.91 -19.93
N ASP A 200 -11.77 -3.05 -21.24
CA ASP A 200 -11.90 -4.34 -21.93
C ASP A 200 -10.83 -5.33 -21.46
N PHE A 201 -9.59 -4.89 -21.28
CA PHE A 201 -8.47 -5.69 -20.75
C PHE A 201 -8.81 -6.26 -19.39
N ASP A 202 -9.22 -5.45 -18.43
CA ASP A 202 -9.58 -5.87 -17.07
C ASP A 202 -10.81 -6.79 -17.09
N THR A 203 -11.81 -6.47 -17.90
CA THR A 203 -13.01 -7.30 -18.05
C THR A 203 -12.67 -8.70 -18.57
N ASN A 204 -11.75 -8.80 -19.53
CA ASN A 204 -11.30 -10.08 -20.07
C ASN A 204 -10.54 -10.90 -19.01
N ILE A 205 -9.72 -10.25 -18.15
CA ILE A 205 -9.08 -10.92 -17.00
C ILE A 205 -10.15 -11.50 -16.07
N VAL A 206 -11.14 -10.69 -15.66
CA VAL A 206 -12.20 -11.12 -14.73
C VAL A 206 -13.05 -12.25 -15.31
N LYS A 207 -13.36 -12.21 -16.59
CA LYS A 207 -14.14 -13.25 -17.30
C LYS A 207 -13.33 -14.54 -17.56
N SER A 208 -12.00 -14.46 -17.55
CA SER A 208 -11.15 -15.62 -17.79
C SER A 208 -11.24 -16.59 -16.62
N ASN A 209 -11.80 -17.77 -16.88
CA ASN A 209 -11.78 -18.84 -15.93
C ASN A 209 -11.28 -20.12 -16.62
N ALA A 210 -10.47 -20.90 -15.92
CA ALA A 210 -9.90 -22.11 -16.50
C ALA A 210 -9.94 -23.25 -15.46
N PRO A 211 -11.01 -24.05 -15.47
CA PRO A 211 -11.07 -25.26 -14.68
C PRO A 211 -10.13 -26.32 -15.29
N VAL A 212 -9.27 -26.90 -14.46
CA VAL A 212 -8.37 -28.00 -14.84
C VAL A 212 -8.72 -29.21 -13.99
N MET A 213 -8.98 -30.34 -14.63
CA MET A 213 -9.34 -31.56 -13.94
C MET A 213 -8.11 -32.45 -13.71
N PHE A 214 -7.98 -32.94 -12.50
CA PHE A 214 -6.91 -33.79 -12.03
C PHE A 214 -7.48 -35.02 -11.30
N SER A 215 -6.76 -36.14 -11.30
CA SER A 215 -6.97 -37.24 -10.37
C SER A 215 -6.36 -36.93 -9.00
N LYS A 216 -6.71 -37.70 -7.96
CA LYS A 216 -6.04 -37.56 -6.65
C LYS A 216 -4.55 -37.90 -6.75
N ALA A 217 -4.15 -38.79 -7.64
CA ALA A 217 -2.76 -39.15 -7.89
C ALA A 217 -1.95 -38.00 -8.51
N ASP A 218 -2.55 -37.22 -9.43
CA ASP A 218 -1.92 -36.03 -10.00
C ASP A 218 -1.66 -34.95 -8.93
N LEU A 219 -2.52 -34.89 -7.92
CA LEU A 219 -2.47 -33.95 -6.81
C LEU A 219 -1.77 -34.51 -5.55
N ASP A 220 -0.99 -35.59 -5.68
CA ASP A 220 -0.21 -36.11 -4.56
C ASP A 220 0.70 -35.03 -3.95
N GLY A 221 0.71 -34.94 -2.64
CA GLY A 221 1.46 -33.93 -1.86
C GLY A 221 0.63 -32.75 -1.36
N LEU A 222 -0.59 -32.53 -1.85
CA LEU A 222 -1.48 -31.49 -1.35
C LEU A 222 -2.04 -31.83 0.04
N PRO A 223 -2.32 -30.83 0.89
CA PRO A 223 -2.92 -31.06 2.20
C PRO A 223 -4.37 -31.54 2.09
N GLU A 224 -4.81 -32.39 3.01
CA GLU A 224 -6.20 -32.93 3.03
C GLU A 224 -7.26 -31.80 3.11
N SER A 225 -6.94 -30.67 3.74
CA SER A 225 -7.81 -29.48 3.77
C SER A 225 -8.11 -28.92 2.37
N PHE A 226 -7.20 -29.08 1.41
CA PHE A 226 -7.45 -28.69 0.01
C PHE A 226 -8.57 -29.54 -0.59
N PHE A 227 -8.51 -30.85 -0.43
CA PHE A 227 -9.52 -31.77 -0.97
C PHE A 227 -10.89 -31.64 -0.31
N ALA A 228 -10.91 -31.15 0.96
CA ALA A 228 -12.14 -30.89 1.71
C ALA A 228 -12.79 -29.54 1.33
N SER A 229 -12.10 -28.68 0.58
CA SER A 229 -12.61 -27.37 0.20
C SER A 229 -13.78 -27.47 -0.78
N PRO A 230 -14.84 -26.64 -0.62
CA PRO A 230 -15.99 -26.67 -1.53
C PRO A 230 -15.60 -26.46 -2.99
N GLY A 231 -16.18 -27.26 -3.90
CA GLY A 231 -15.96 -27.13 -5.34
C GLY A 231 -14.67 -27.78 -5.87
N ILE A 232 -13.81 -28.34 -5.01
CA ILE A 232 -12.58 -29.03 -5.46
C ILE A 232 -12.93 -30.45 -5.95
N LYS A 233 -13.58 -31.26 -5.13
CA LYS A 233 -14.02 -32.60 -5.57
C LYS A 233 -15.30 -32.48 -6.39
N THR A 234 -15.23 -32.81 -7.68
CA THR A 234 -16.36 -32.64 -8.63
C THR A 234 -16.85 -33.98 -9.21
N GLY A 235 -16.15 -35.10 -8.92
CA GLY A 235 -16.53 -36.44 -9.37
C GLY A 235 -15.84 -37.54 -8.60
N ASP A 236 -16.04 -38.79 -9.03
CA ASP A 236 -15.30 -39.93 -8.49
C ASP A 236 -13.87 -39.90 -9.00
N ASP A 237 -12.91 -39.65 -8.08
CA ASP A 237 -11.50 -39.36 -8.40
C ASP A 237 -11.28 -38.20 -9.37
N VAL A 238 -12.20 -37.19 -9.41
CA VAL A 238 -12.08 -36.01 -10.22
C VAL A 238 -12.06 -34.77 -9.33
N TYR A 239 -10.98 -33.97 -9.43
CA TYR A 239 -10.74 -32.75 -8.67
C TYR A 239 -10.55 -31.62 -9.64
N THR A 240 -11.38 -30.59 -9.53
CA THR A 240 -11.29 -29.39 -10.39
C THR A 240 -10.52 -28.30 -9.68
N VAL A 241 -9.43 -27.86 -10.31
CA VAL A 241 -8.60 -26.74 -9.86
C VAL A 241 -8.80 -25.57 -10.80
N MET A 242 -9.21 -24.43 -10.27
CA MET A 242 -9.39 -23.21 -11.04
C MET A 242 -8.06 -22.50 -11.19
N ALA A 243 -7.48 -22.47 -12.39
CA ALA A 243 -6.18 -21.86 -12.64
C ALA A 243 -6.16 -20.35 -12.37
N ASN A 244 -7.29 -19.66 -12.54
CA ASN A 244 -7.46 -18.23 -12.24
C ASN A 244 -7.61 -17.94 -10.73
N VAL A 245 -7.89 -18.94 -9.88
CA VAL A 245 -8.06 -18.76 -8.43
C VAL A 245 -6.72 -18.91 -7.74
N THR A 246 -6.17 -17.80 -7.26
CA THR A 246 -4.79 -17.68 -6.76
C THR A 246 -4.44 -18.70 -5.65
N TRP A 247 -5.35 -18.92 -4.66
CA TRP A 247 -5.04 -19.85 -3.59
C TRP A 247 -4.99 -21.31 -4.08
N GLN A 248 -5.86 -21.69 -5.01
CA GLN A 248 -5.85 -23.03 -5.61
C GLN A 248 -4.57 -23.26 -6.42
N PHE A 249 -4.26 -22.31 -7.30
CA PHE A 249 -3.03 -22.32 -8.09
C PHE A 249 -1.78 -22.44 -7.20
N ASN A 250 -1.63 -21.54 -6.21
CA ASN A 250 -0.47 -21.55 -5.34
C ASN A 250 -0.36 -22.85 -4.53
N THR A 251 -1.47 -23.37 -3.99
CA THR A 251 -1.45 -24.63 -3.23
C THR A 251 -0.93 -25.79 -4.09
N VAL A 252 -1.36 -25.88 -5.35
CA VAL A 252 -0.85 -26.92 -6.28
C VAL A 252 0.62 -26.68 -6.61
N GLN A 253 1.00 -25.44 -6.98
CA GLN A 253 2.39 -25.11 -7.32
C GLN A 253 3.38 -25.35 -6.18
N GLU A 254 2.95 -25.21 -4.93
CA GLU A 254 3.78 -25.36 -3.73
C GLU A 254 3.86 -26.80 -3.23
N ASN A 255 2.84 -27.63 -3.50
CA ASN A 255 2.71 -28.93 -2.84
C ASN A 255 2.62 -30.13 -3.78
N ALA A 256 2.15 -29.99 -5.02
CA ALA A 256 2.03 -31.12 -5.93
C ALA A 256 3.42 -31.69 -6.28
N LYS A 257 3.63 -32.99 -5.99
CA LYS A 257 4.89 -33.67 -6.29
C LYS A 257 5.11 -33.83 -7.80
N ASN A 258 4.02 -34.08 -8.53
CA ASN A 258 4.06 -34.32 -9.97
C ASN A 258 4.40 -33.01 -10.74
N GLU A 259 5.56 -32.99 -11.40
CA GLU A 259 5.99 -31.84 -12.21
C GLU A 259 5.05 -31.56 -13.39
N ALA A 260 4.48 -32.60 -14.01
CA ALA A 260 3.56 -32.44 -15.13
C ALA A 260 2.28 -31.71 -14.70
N THR A 261 1.77 -31.99 -13.50
CA THR A 261 0.64 -31.26 -12.89
C THR A 261 0.96 -29.78 -12.69
N ARG A 262 2.13 -29.49 -12.10
CA ARG A 262 2.57 -28.09 -11.89
C ARG A 262 2.72 -27.36 -13.21
N LYS A 263 3.39 -27.99 -14.19
CA LYS A 263 3.58 -27.40 -15.53
C LYS A 263 2.25 -27.15 -16.23
N GLN A 264 1.36 -28.15 -16.27
CA GLN A 264 0.05 -28.00 -16.91
C GLN A 264 -0.74 -26.82 -16.34
N LEU A 265 -0.86 -26.78 -15.02
CA LEU A 265 -1.60 -25.71 -14.36
C LEU A 265 -0.93 -24.34 -14.55
N TYR A 266 0.40 -24.28 -14.55
CA TYR A 266 1.17 -23.06 -14.82
C TYR A 266 0.90 -22.54 -16.23
N VAL A 267 1.06 -23.37 -17.26
CA VAL A 267 0.85 -22.97 -18.66
C VAL A 267 -0.58 -22.47 -18.88
N ILE A 268 -1.58 -23.16 -18.32
CA ILE A 268 -2.98 -22.76 -18.44
C ILE A 268 -3.18 -21.37 -17.79
N ARG A 269 -2.62 -21.14 -16.58
CA ARG A 269 -2.73 -19.82 -15.92
C ARG A 269 -2.06 -18.71 -16.72
N GLU A 270 -0.86 -18.95 -17.21
CA GLU A 270 -0.07 -17.95 -17.93
C GLU A 270 -0.51 -17.76 -19.39
N THR A 271 -1.59 -18.43 -19.81
CA THR A 271 -2.26 -18.21 -21.12
C THR A 271 -3.70 -17.73 -20.95
N LEU A 272 -4.13 -17.40 -19.71
CA LEU A 272 -5.45 -16.81 -19.47
C LEU A 272 -5.61 -15.50 -20.25
N ALA A 273 -6.81 -15.32 -20.81
CA ALA A 273 -7.18 -14.17 -21.63
C ALA A 273 -6.30 -13.96 -22.89
N LYS A 274 -5.40 -14.86 -23.25
CA LYS A 274 -4.42 -14.71 -24.34
C LYS A 274 -5.03 -14.14 -25.62
N ASP A 275 -6.04 -14.82 -26.16
CA ASP A 275 -6.62 -14.50 -27.46
C ASP A 275 -7.36 -13.15 -27.47
N ALA A 276 -7.90 -12.75 -26.33
CA ALA A 276 -8.60 -11.49 -26.15
C ALA A 276 -7.62 -10.34 -25.82
N ASN A 277 -6.68 -10.57 -24.87
CA ASN A 277 -5.90 -9.50 -24.28
C ASN A 277 -4.56 -9.19 -24.96
N VAL A 278 -3.92 -10.14 -25.67
CA VAL A 278 -2.68 -9.80 -26.38
C VAL A 278 -2.91 -8.72 -27.43
N PRO A 279 -3.95 -8.83 -28.32
CA PRO A 279 -4.24 -7.75 -29.26
C PRO A 279 -4.62 -6.42 -28.59
N VAL A 280 -5.43 -6.49 -27.51
CA VAL A 280 -5.84 -5.30 -26.75
C VAL A 280 -4.64 -4.62 -26.12
N LEU A 281 -3.74 -5.37 -25.48
CA LEU A 281 -2.54 -4.81 -24.86
C LEU A 281 -1.61 -4.16 -25.90
N ASN A 282 -1.39 -4.83 -27.04
CA ASN A 282 -0.57 -4.25 -28.11
C ASN A 282 -1.13 -2.89 -28.57
N GLN A 283 -2.44 -2.79 -28.77
CA GLN A 283 -3.10 -1.53 -29.10
C GLN A 283 -3.00 -0.50 -27.97
N MET A 284 -3.13 -0.90 -26.70
CA MET A 284 -2.92 0.00 -25.56
C MET A 284 -1.50 0.57 -25.53
N LEU A 285 -0.49 -0.25 -25.86
CA LEU A 285 0.91 0.18 -25.90
C LEU A 285 1.15 1.16 -27.05
N GLU A 286 0.58 0.92 -28.23
CA GLU A 286 0.61 1.86 -29.36
C GLU A 286 0.01 3.21 -28.99
N LEU A 287 -1.19 3.22 -28.38
CA LEU A 287 -1.83 4.47 -27.95
C LEU A 287 -1.02 5.20 -26.87
N ARG A 288 -0.44 4.49 -25.93
CA ARG A 288 0.43 5.08 -24.89
C ARG A 288 1.65 5.76 -25.51
N ASN A 289 2.33 5.08 -26.42
CA ASN A 289 3.48 5.64 -27.14
C ASN A 289 3.07 6.90 -27.92
N GLU A 290 1.98 6.85 -28.66
CA GLU A 290 1.46 7.99 -29.43
C GLU A 290 1.09 9.18 -28.55
N ILE A 291 0.38 8.95 -27.43
CA ILE A 291 0.03 10.00 -26.47
C ILE A 291 1.31 10.65 -25.89
N ALA A 292 2.29 9.85 -25.46
CA ALA A 292 3.55 10.35 -24.92
C ALA A 292 4.28 11.25 -25.91
N LEU A 293 4.44 10.80 -27.17
CA LEU A 293 5.11 11.56 -28.21
C LEU A 293 4.38 12.86 -28.54
N ARG A 294 3.04 12.87 -28.64
CA ARG A 294 2.24 14.08 -28.86
C ARG A 294 2.36 15.09 -27.73
N LEU A 295 2.57 14.61 -26.49
CA LEU A 295 2.79 15.45 -25.31
C LEU A 295 4.25 15.90 -25.16
N GLY A 296 5.14 15.50 -26.10
CA GLY A 296 6.55 15.89 -26.12
C GLY A 296 7.48 15.04 -25.24
N TYR A 297 7.01 13.87 -24.76
CA TYR A 297 7.85 12.89 -24.08
C TYR A 297 8.51 11.95 -25.09
N LYS A 298 9.60 11.32 -24.69
CA LYS A 298 10.29 10.33 -25.51
C LYS A 298 9.59 8.97 -25.54
N SER A 299 8.87 8.66 -24.43
CA SER A 299 8.24 7.38 -24.17
C SER A 299 7.15 7.51 -23.11
N TRP A 300 6.33 6.48 -22.99
CA TRP A 300 5.30 6.43 -21.97
C TRP A 300 5.86 6.28 -20.54
N ASP A 301 6.98 5.57 -20.38
CA ASP A 301 7.63 5.45 -19.09
C ASP A 301 8.22 6.79 -18.60
N ASP A 302 8.78 7.64 -19.49
CA ASP A 302 9.16 9.01 -19.16
C ASP A 302 7.94 9.85 -18.73
N TYR A 303 6.81 9.72 -19.45
CA TYR A 303 5.56 10.37 -19.07
C TYR A 303 5.10 9.95 -17.67
N GLN A 304 5.08 8.64 -17.38
CA GLN A 304 4.60 8.12 -16.10
C GLN A 304 5.54 8.40 -14.93
N THR A 305 6.86 8.42 -15.17
CA THR A 305 7.85 8.60 -14.11
C THR A 305 8.15 10.06 -13.77
N GLU A 306 7.80 11.02 -14.62
CA GLU A 306 8.00 12.44 -14.34
C GLU A 306 7.44 12.89 -12.99
N VAL A 307 6.26 12.36 -12.61
CA VAL A 307 5.58 12.69 -11.34
C VAL A 307 6.01 11.81 -10.17
N LYS A 308 6.92 10.87 -10.40
CA LYS A 308 7.45 9.92 -9.42
C LYS A 308 8.87 10.32 -8.97
N MET A 309 9.44 9.63 -7.99
CA MET A 309 10.82 9.85 -7.54
C MET A 309 11.84 9.59 -8.64
N ALA A 310 11.59 8.59 -9.48
CA ALA A 310 12.48 8.20 -10.56
C ALA A 310 12.69 9.30 -11.60
N LYS A 311 11.70 10.15 -11.85
CA LYS A 311 11.70 11.30 -12.78
C LYS A 311 11.80 10.93 -14.26
N THR A 312 12.44 9.83 -14.61
CA THR A 312 12.57 9.33 -16.01
C THR A 312 12.51 7.81 -16.03
N GLY A 313 12.04 7.24 -17.15
CA GLY A 313 12.07 5.79 -17.38
C GLY A 313 13.49 5.23 -17.29
N THR A 314 14.47 5.91 -17.89
CA THR A 314 15.89 5.54 -17.80
C THR A 314 16.40 5.41 -16.37
N ASN A 315 15.98 6.30 -15.44
CA ASN A 315 16.38 6.18 -14.02
C ASN A 315 15.73 4.97 -13.37
N ALA A 316 14.45 4.72 -13.64
CA ALA A 316 13.74 3.55 -13.13
C ALA A 316 14.37 2.24 -13.62
N GLU A 317 14.67 2.17 -14.93
CA GLU A 317 15.34 1.01 -15.55
C GLU A 317 16.73 0.77 -14.96
N LYS A 318 17.55 1.83 -14.89
CA LYS A 318 18.87 1.72 -14.28
C LYS A 318 18.80 1.19 -12.84
N TYR A 319 17.85 1.66 -12.06
CA TYR A 319 17.68 1.24 -10.68
C TYR A 319 17.34 -0.25 -10.58
N ILE A 320 16.40 -0.73 -11.39
CA ILE A 320 16.04 -2.16 -11.43
C ILE A 320 17.22 -3.00 -11.92
N ASN A 321 17.98 -2.56 -12.93
CA ASN A 321 19.17 -3.24 -13.41
C ASN A 321 20.25 -3.33 -12.31
N ASP A 322 20.46 -2.27 -11.51
CA ASP A 322 21.38 -2.28 -10.37
C ASP A 322 20.94 -3.30 -9.30
N LEU A 323 19.63 -3.41 -9.02
CA LEU A 323 19.09 -4.41 -8.10
C LEU A 323 19.22 -5.83 -8.64
N VAL A 324 18.94 -6.06 -9.92
CA VAL A 324 19.12 -7.35 -10.60
C VAL A 324 20.58 -7.82 -10.51
N ALA A 325 21.51 -6.93 -10.82
CA ALA A 325 22.94 -7.23 -10.70
C ALA A 325 23.36 -7.48 -9.24
N GLY A 326 22.87 -6.65 -8.33
CA GLY A 326 23.20 -6.75 -6.90
C GLY A 326 22.74 -8.06 -6.25
N ILE A 327 21.58 -8.60 -6.66
CA ILE A 327 21.02 -9.82 -6.08
C ILE A 327 21.55 -11.11 -6.75
N GLN A 328 22.24 -11.00 -7.88
CA GLN A 328 22.67 -12.15 -8.68
C GLN A 328 23.39 -13.25 -7.87
N PRO A 329 24.39 -12.95 -7.01
CA PRO A 329 25.09 -13.99 -6.26
C PRO A 329 24.18 -14.80 -5.34
N LYS A 330 23.20 -14.14 -4.71
CA LYS A 330 22.23 -14.82 -3.86
C LYS A 330 21.27 -15.68 -4.68
N PHE A 331 20.75 -15.13 -5.77
CA PHE A 331 19.90 -15.86 -6.70
C PHE A 331 20.57 -17.14 -7.20
N ASP A 332 21.83 -17.06 -7.66
CA ASP A 332 22.59 -18.21 -8.15
C ASP A 332 22.79 -19.27 -7.06
N SER A 333 23.11 -18.83 -5.84
CA SER A 333 23.29 -19.74 -4.70
C SER A 333 22.01 -20.46 -4.32
N GLU A 334 20.88 -19.74 -4.24
CA GLU A 334 19.56 -20.31 -3.94
C GLU A 334 19.06 -21.22 -5.06
N LEU A 335 19.21 -20.80 -6.32
CA LEU A 335 18.85 -21.59 -7.47
C LEU A 335 19.64 -22.91 -7.52
N ALA A 336 20.95 -22.88 -7.24
CA ALA A 336 21.78 -24.09 -7.15
C ALA A 336 21.33 -25.02 -6.01
N GLU A 337 20.79 -24.49 -4.92
CA GLU A 337 20.22 -25.29 -3.84
C GLU A 337 18.90 -25.97 -4.26
N LEU A 338 18.00 -25.24 -4.91
CA LEU A 338 16.77 -25.80 -5.45
C LEU A 338 17.05 -26.86 -6.53
N GLN A 339 18.04 -26.61 -7.40
CA GLN A 339 18.46 -27.56 -8.42
C GLN A 339 19.00 -28.86 -7.81
N ARG A 340 19.76 -28.80 -6.71
CA ARG A 340 20.22 -30.01 -6.00
C ARG A 340 19.07 -30.81 -5.42
N LEU A 341 18.04 -30.13 -4.88
CA LEU A 341 16.83 -30.81 -4.41
C LEU A 341 16.10 -31.50 -5.56
N LYS A 342 15.91 -30.80 -6.70
CA LYS A 342 15.27 -31.40 -7.89
C LYS A 342 16.08 -32.57 -8.44
N ALA A 343 17.39 -32.44 -8.53
CA ALA A 343 18.29 -33.51 -8.99
C ALA A 343 18.18 -34.76 -8.14
N ALA A 344 18.08 -34.61 -6.81
CA ALA A 344 17.88 -35.73 -5.89
C ALA A 344 16.49 -36.36 -6.01
N ASP A 345 15.44 -35.53 -6.15
CA ASP A 345 14.05 -35.99 -6.26
C ASP A 345 13.78 -36.73 -7.58
N THR A 346 14.34 -36.25 -8.67
CA THR A 346 14.16 -36.82 -10.02
C THR A 346 15.22 -37.87 -10.41
N ASN A 347 16.25 -38.04 -9.57
CA ASN A 347 17.44 -38.87 -9.89
C ASN A 347 18.14 -38.43 -11.21
N ASP A 348 18.05 -37.16 -11.55
CA ASP A 348 18.70 -36.55 -12.70
C ASP A 348 19.67 -35.39 -12.27
N PRO A 349 21.00 -35.64 -12.33
CA PRO A 349 22.00 -34.64 -11.93
C PRO A 349 22.02 -33.39 -12.83
N LYS A 350 21.35 -33.40 -13.98
CA LYS A 350 21.24 -32.30 -14.93
C LYS A 350 19.90 -31.57 -14.83
N ALA A 351 19.01 -31.98 -13.92
CA ALA A 351 17.71 -31.35 -13.74
C ALA A 351 17.83 -29.83 -13.52
N LYS A 352 17.05 -29.05 -14.26
CA LYS A 352 16.98 -27.60 -14.13
C LYS A 352 15.70 -27.20 -13.44
N ILE A 353 15.76 -26.12 -12.67
CA ILE A 353 14.57 -25.47 -12.13
C ILE A 353 13.91 -24.65 -13.24
N MET A 354 12.69 -25.02 -13.57
CA MET A 354 11.81 -24.28 -14.46
C MET A 354 10.88 -23.37 -13.65
N VAL A 355 10.23 -22.45 -14.30
CA VAL A 355 9.33 -21.48 -13.63
C VAL A 355 8.16 -22.14 -12.86
N TRP A 356 7.74 -23.35 -13.21
CA TRP A 356 6.73 -24.12 -12.46
C TRP A 356 7.29 -24.94 -11.31
N ASP A 357 8.62 -24.96 -11.11
CA ASP A 357 9.28 -25.77 -10.08
C ASP A 357 9.66 -24.99 -8.83
N TRP A 358 10.00 -23.71 -8.98
CA TRP A 358 10.65 -22.96 -7.92
C TRP A 358 9.81 -22.87 -6.64
N ARG A 359 8.47 -22.76 -6.76
CA ARG A 359 7.58 -22.73 -5.58
C ARG A 359 7.59 -24.04 -4.82
N TYR A 360 7.54 -25.15 -5.55
CA TYR A 360 7.56 -26.50 -4.95
C TYR A 360 8.88 -26.72 -4.20
N TYR A 361 10.02 -26.53 -4.86
CA TYR A 361 11.32 -26.79 -4.23
C TYR A 361 11.65 -25.78 -3.14
N SER A 362 11.23 -24.52 -3.25
CA SER A 362 11.31 -23.55 -2.16
C SER A 362 10.50 -23.97 -0.94
N ASN A 363 9.29 -24.49 -1.14
CA ASN A 363 8.46 -25.01 -0.06
C ASN A 363 9.05 -26.26 0.59
N GLN A 364 9.61 -27.20 -0.21
CA GLN A 364 10.33 -28.37 0.34
C GLN A 364 11.54 -27.94 1.18
N LEU A 365 12.34 -27.00 0.69
CA LEU A 365 13.49 -26.45 1.42
C LEU A 365 13.06 -25.84 2.75
N ASN A 366 11.99 -25.03 2.74
CA ASN A 366 11.46 -24.40 3.94
C ASN A 366 10.98 -25.42 4.98
N LYS A 367 10.26 -26.46 4.54
CA LYS A 367 9.81 -27.56 5.42
C LYS A 367 10.99 -28.32 6.04
N GLN A 368 12.07 -28.53 5.30
CA GLN A 368 13.26 -29.28 5.77
C GLN A 368 14.12 -28.47 6.75
N LYS A 369 14.34 -27.18 6.47
CA LYS A 369 15.32 -26.37 7.21
C LYS A 369 14.74 -25.54 8.33
N TYR A 370 13.54 -25.00 8.17
CA TYR A 370 13.06 -23.93 9.05
C TYR A 370 11.89 -24.33 9.95
N ALA A 371 11.12 -25.37 9.64
CA ALA A 371 10.07 -26.00 10.46
C ALA A 371 9.43 -25.08 11.53
N VAL A 372 8.98 -23.87 11.14
CA VAL A 372 8.27 -22.94 12.04
C VAL A 372 6.79 -23.28 12.02
N ASP A 373 6.24 -23.68 13.16
CA ASP A 373 4.81 -23.86 13.31
C ASP A 373 4.12 -22.49 13.40
N LYS A 374 3.66 -22.00 12.25
CA LYS A 374 2.99 -20.69 12.14
C LYS A 374 1.68 -20.62 12.93
N GLU A 375 0.97 -21.73 13.10
CA GLU A 375 -0.28 -21.77 13.87
C GLU A 375 0.00 -21.69 15.37
N ALA A 376 1.02 -22.40 15.87
CA ALA A 376 1.42 -22.29 17.28
C ALA A 376 1.90 -20.88 17.65
N LEU A 377 2.43 -20.11 16.67
CA LEU A 377 2.88 -18.74 16.90
C LEU A 377 1.73 -17.77 17.19
N ARG A 378 0.52 -18.00 16.72
CA ARG A 378 -0.64 -17.13 16.99
C ARG A 378 -0.88 -16.91 18.47
N ALA A 379 -0.55 -17.90 19.32
CA ALA A 379 -0.69 -17.80 20.76
C ALA A 379 0.06 -16.59 21.38
N TYR A 380 1.14 -16.12 20.73
CA TYR A 380 1.92 -14.97 21.19
C TYR A 380 1.38 -13.61 20.73
N PHE A 381 0.38 -13.60 19.83
CA PHE A 381 -0.12 -12.39 19.19
C PHE A 381 -1.65 -12.18 19.39
N PRO A 382 -2.14 -12.08 20.63
CA PRO A 382 -3.52 -11.67 20.84
C PRO A 382 -3.71 -10.20 20.40
N PHE A 383 -4.70 -9.95 19.55
CA PHE A 383 -4.92 -8.67 18.86
C PHE A 383 -4.82 -7.44 19.77
N GLN A 384 -5.54 -7.45 20.91
CA GLN A 384 -5.53 -6.28 21.81
C GLN A 384 -4.14 -6.00 22.40
N LYS A 385 -3.36 -7.04 22.71
CA LYS A 385 -1.99 -6.88 23.20
C LYS A 385 -1.04 -6.36 22.13
N VAL A 386 -1.23 -6.80 20.90
CA VAL A 386 -0.46 -6.30 19.74
C VAL A 386 -0.77 -4.82 19.49
N LEU A 387 -2.06 -4.44 19.51
CA LEU A 387 -2.50 -3.06 19.33
C LEU A 387 -1.96 -2.15 20.43
N ASP A 388 -2.12 -2.54 21.69
CA ASP A 388 -1.60 -1.78 22.84
C ASP A 388 -0.08 -1.65 22.78
N GLY A 389 0.62 -2.72 22.39
CA GLY A 389 2.07 -2.75 22.21
C GLY A 389 2.55 -1.80 21.14
N MET A 390 1.94 -1.85 19.95
CA MET A 390 2.20 -0.92 18.84
C MET A 390 1.97 0.53 19.28
N PHE A 391 0.86 0.81 19.96
CA PHE A 391 0.58 2.16 20.45
C PHE A 391 1.63 2.64 21.42
N ASN A 392 2.05 1.81 22.39
CA ASN A 392 3.08 2.17 23.35
C ASN A 392 4.41 2.49 22.68
N ILE A 393 4.80 1.69 21.67
CA ILE A 393 6.01 1.91 20.89
C ILE A 393 5.91 3.25 20.15
N TYR A 394 4.87 3.46 19.36
CA TYR A 394 4.73 4.64 18.53
C TYR A 394 4.55 5.94 19.33
N GLN A 395 3.80 5.88 20.43
CA GLN A 395 3.73 7.00 21.38
C GLN A 395 5.13 7.37 21.91
N SER A 396 5.91 6.35 22.28
CA SER A 396 7.26 6.57 22.83
C SER A 396 8.24 7.15 21.79
N ILE A 397 8.35 6.54 20.58
CA ILE A 397 9.38 6.92 19.63
C ILE A 397 9.02 8.20 18.85
N PHE A 398 7.72 8.43 18.58
CA PHE A 398 7.25 9.61 17.83
C PHE A 398 6.81 10.78 18.72
N GLY A 399 6.89 10.64 20.06
CA GLY A 399 6.45 11.71 20.96
C GLY A 399 4.96 12.01 20.85
N LEU A 400 4.13 10.97 20.79
CA LEU A 400 2.68 11.05 20.61
C LEU A 400 1.94 10.55 21.86
N LYS A 401 0.68 10.93 21.98
CA LYS A 401 -0.28 10.33 22.90
C LYS A 401 -1.55 10.01 22.14
N PHE A 402 -2.00 8.77 22.21
CA PHE A 402 -3.27 8.30 21.65
C PHE A 402 -4.30 8.21 22.77
N GLU A 403 -5.43 8.86 22.61
CA GLU A 403 -6.51 8.87 23.61
C GLU A 403 -7.81 8.45 22.94
N LYS A 404 -8.38 7.34 23.40
CA LYS A 404 -9.68 6.86 22.92
C LYS A 404 -10.76 7.83 23.34
N ILE A 405 -11.57 8.26 22.38
CA ILE A 405 -12.67 9.21 22.58
C ILE A 405 -14.00 8.64 22.07
N VAL A 406 -15.11 9.28 22.46
CA VAL A 406 -16.42 8.91 21.96
C VAL A 406 -16.46 9.14 20.44
N ALA A 407 -16.82 8.11 19.67
CA ALA A 407 -17.12 8.24 18.25
C ALA A 407 -18.56 8.73 18.09
N PRO A 408 -18.79 9.97 17.61
CA PRO A 408 -20.14 10.53 17.50
C PRO A 408 -21.02 9.81 16.48
N HIS A 409 -20.38 9.24 15.46
CA HIS A 409 -20.98 8.38 14.46
C HIS A 409 -20.23 7.06 14.40
N LYS A 410 -20.97 5.97 14.39
CA LYS A 410 -20.43 4.62 14.23
C LYS A 410 -21.15 3.92 13.09
N TRP A 411 -20.39 3.43 12.13
CA TRP A 411 -20.90 2.56 11.06
C TRP A 411 -20.89 1.07 11.46
N ILE A 412 -20.25 0.73 12.61
CA ILE A 412 -20.27 -0.57 13.26
C ILE A 412 -20.09 -0.39 14.78
N ASP A 413 -20.65 -1.28 15.61
CA ASP A 413 -20.69 -1.12 17.07
C ASP A 413 -19.31 -1.09 17.74
N ASP A 414 -18.38 -1.90 17.27
CA ASP A 414 -17.02 -2.02 17.79
C ASP A 414 -16.04 -0.97 17.22
N LEU A 415 -16.52 -0.02 16.41
CA LEU A 415 -15.72 1.07 15.87
C LEU A 415 -15.09 1.88 17.00
N GLN A 416 -13.79 2.13 16.90
CA GLN A 416 -13.04 2.93 17.85
C GLN A 416 -12.56 4.22 17.21
N LEU A 417 -12.59 5.32 17.95
CA LEU A 417 -12.02 6.61 17.56
C LEU A 417 -10.96 7.03 18.54
N TYR A 418 -9.81 7.43 18.05
CA TYR A 418 -8.69 7.96 18.84
C TYR A 418 -8.34 9.37 18.41
N LEU A 419 -8.01 10.21 19.38
CA LEU A 419 -7.42 11.51 19.16
C LEU A 419 -5.91 11.42 19.45
N VAL A 420 -5.11 12.02 18.59
CA VAL A 420 -3.66 12.05 18.68
C VAL A 420 -3.20 13.44 19.12
N THR A 421 -2.38 13.49 20.17
CA THR A 421 -1.75 14.72 20.63
C THR A 421 -0.22 14.60 20.63
N ASP A 422 0.47 15.70 20.44
CA ASP A 422 1.90 15.79 20.72
C ASP A 422 2.13 15.69 22.23
N SER A 423 2.96 14.75 22.66
CA SER A 423 3.15 14.45 24.08
C SER A 423 3.84 15.56 24.87
N ALA A 424 4.63 16.41 24.20
CA ALA A 424 5.36 17.50 24.84
C ALA A 424 4.52 18.78 24.97
N THR A 425 3.69 19.08 23.96
CA THR A 425 2.93 20.33 23.88
C THR A 425 1.45 20.16 24.23
N GLY A 426 0.91 18.96 24.12
CA GLY A 426 -0.52 18.67 24.21
C GLY A 426 -1.33 19.14 22.99
N GLU A 427 -0.65 19.55 21.92
CA GLU A 427 -1.28 19.98 20.66
C GLU A 427 -2.00 18.80 20.00
N PRO A 428 -3.31 18.91 19.68
CA PRO A 428 -3.99 17.92 18.86
C PRO A 428 -3.43 17.90 17.44
N LEU A 429 -3.08 16.70 16.97
CA LEU A 429 -2.45 16.48 15.65
C LEU A 429 -3.43 15.89 14.63
N GLY A 430 -4.41 15.13 15.06
CA GLY A 430 -5.38 14.48 14.19
C GLY A 430 -6.19 13.41 14.93
N MET A 431 -6.98 12.66 14.16
CA MET A 431 -7.82 11.58 14.66
C MET A 431 -7.76 10.37 13.74
N PHE A 432 -7.99 9.17 14.30
CA PHE A 432 -8.14 7.98 13.49
C PHE A 432 -9.21 7.04 14.02
N TYR A 433 -9.97 6.48 13.08
CA TYR A 433 -10.90 5.39 13.33
C TYR A 433 -10.21 4.04 13.14
N LEU A 434 -10.61 3.05 13.94
CA LEU A 434 -10.19 1.65 13.81
C LEU A 434 -11.42 0.77 13.55
N ASP A 435 -11.44 0.12 12.39
CA ASP A 435 -12.42 -0.89 11.98
C ASP A 435 -11.65 -2.16 11.61
N MET A 436 -11.52 -3.09 12.58
CA MET A 436 -10.45 -4.10 12.58
C MET A 436 -10.87 -5.49 12.12
N PHE A 437 -12.19 -5.78 12.05
CA PHE A 437 -12.66 -7.15 11.82
C PHE A 437 -13.49 -7.27 10.54
N PRO A 438 -13.48 -8.45 9.88
CA PRO A 438 -14.21 -8.67 8.66
C PRO A 438 -15.73 -8.73 8.90
N ARG A 439 -16.50 -8.31 7.91
CA ARG A 439 -17.96 -8.49 7.84
C ARG A 439 -18.44 -8.38 6.40
N GLU A 440 -19.68 -8.79 6.15
CA GLU A 440 -20.30 -8.66 4.84
C GLU A 440 -20.37 -7.19 4.40
N GLY A 441 -19.99 -6.94 3.16
CA GLY A 441 -20.03 -5.61 2.54
C GLY A 441 -18.91 -4.68 2.94
N LYS A 442 -17.95 -5.13 3.74
CA LYS A 442 -16.73 -4.38 4.07
C LYS A 442 -15.63 -4.67 3.05
N PHE A 443 -14.78 -3.67 2.80
CA PHE A 443 -13.49 -3.81 2.10
C PHE A 443 -12.70 -5.01 2.67
N ASN A 444 -12.27 -5.89 1.80
CA ASN A 444 -11.71 -7.20 2.19
C ASN A 444 -10.18 -7.26 2.27
N HIS A 445 -9.50 -6.11 2.10
CA HIS A 445 -8.07 -5.97 2.30
C HIS A 445 -7.76 -5.12 3.54
N PHE A 446 -6.53 -4.69 3.68
CA PHE A 446 -6.06 -3.77 4.71
C PHE A 446 -5.71 -2.46 4.03
N ALA A 447 -6.16 -1.34 4.58
CA ALA A 447 -5.82 -0.02 4.05
C ALA A 447 -6.14 1.11 5.02
N GLN A 448 -5.40 2.20 4.87
CA GLN A 448 -5.74 3.50 5.43
C GLN A 448 -6.57 4.30 4.41
N PHE A 449 -7.57 5.02 4.88
CA PHE A 449 -8.42 5.91 4.09
C PHE A 449 -8.47 7.31 4.70
N ASP A 450 -8.28 8.34 3.88
CA ASP A 450 -8.50 9.70 4.31
C ASP A 450 -10.00 9.99 4.44
N ILE A 451 -10.37 10.67 5.54
CA ILE A 451 -11.71 11.25 5.72
C ILE A 451 -11.61 12.76 5.58
N ILE A 452 -10.63 13.35 6.26
CA ILE A 452 -10.28 14.77 6.18
C ILE A 452 -8.77 14.85 6.12
N SER A 453 -8.22 15.42 5.06
CA SER A 453 -6.78 15.63 4.93
C SER A 453 -6.31 16.86 5.70
N GLY A 454 -5.02 16.94 6.04
CA GLY A 454 -4.42 18.13 6.66
C GLY A 454 -4.33 19.28 5.68
N LYS A 455 -4.62 20.53 6.14
CA LYS A 455 -4.54 21.72 5.27
C LYS A 455 -4.54 23.02 6.06
N LEU A 456 -3.80 24.01 5.58
CA LEU A 456 -3.94 25.40 6.04
C LEU A 456 -5.18 26.00 5.36
N LEU A 457 -6.20 26.31 6.17
CA LEU A 457 -7.46 26.87 5.68
C LEU A 457 -7.32 28.38 5.31
N PRO A 458 -8.22 28.93 4.46
CA PRO A 458 -8.19 30.34 4.08
C PRO A 458 -8.26 31.34 5.25
N ASN A 459 -8.79 30.92 6.41
CA ASN A 459 -8.87 31.72 7.64
C ASN A 459 -7.57 31.66 8.48
N GLY A 460 -6.52 31.01 8.00
CA GLY A 460 -5.22 30.87 8.65
C GLY A 460 -5.15 29.78 9.74
N LYS A 461 -6.22 29.04 9.98
CA LYS A 461 -6.20 27.88 10.89
C LYS A 461 -5.81 26.61 10.16
N TYR A 462 -5.17 25.68 10.86
CA TYR A 462 -4.80 24.40 10.28
C TYR A 462 -5.88 23.35 10.57
N GLN A 463 -6.49 22.79 9.51
CA GLN A 463 -7.38 21.64 9.63
C GLN A 463 -6.57 20.40 9.96
N ARG A 464 -6.85 19.78 11.10
CA ARG A 464 -6.21 18.53 11.49
C ARG A 464 -6.85 17.35 10.75
N PRO A 465 -6.04 16.38 10.29
CA PRO A 465 -6.52 15.25 9.53
C PRO A 465 -7.35 14.27 10.38
N THR A 466 -8.23 13.55 9.71
CA THR A 466 -8.95 12.39 10.25
C THR A 466 -8.89 11.27 9.22
N VAL A 467 -8.47 10.08 9.65
CA VAL A 467 -8.33 8.90 8.80
C VAL A 467 -9.09 7.71 9.36
N ALA A 468 -9.32 6.68 8.55
CA ALA A 468 -9.81 5.38 9.00
C ALA A 468 -8.84 4.28 8.60
N LEU A 469 -8.56 3.36 9.52
CA LEU A 469 -7.86 2.11 9.27
C LEU A 469 -8.89 0.99 9.14
N LEU A 470 -8.98 0.39 7.98
CA LEU A 470 -9.83 -0.76 7.70
C LEU A 470 -8.97 -2.01 7.61
N CYS A 471 -9.20 -2.96 8.52
CA CYS A 471 -8.45 -4.22 8.60
C CYS A 471 -9.41 -5.40 8.64
N ASN A 472 -8.89 -6.62 8.46
CA ASN A 472 -9.69 -7.85 8.44
C ASN A 472 -8.97 -8.95 9.24
N PHE A 473 -8.66 -8.66 10.51
CA PHE A 473 -8.02 -9.61 11.41
C PHE A 473 -8.99 -10.74 11.81
N PRO A 474 -8.48 -11.94 12.13
CA PRO A 474 -9.32 -13.01 12.60
C PRO A 474 -10.12 -12.58 13.85
N PRO A 475 -11.45 -12.79 13.90
CA PRO A 475 -12.23 -12.48 15.10
C PRO A 475 -11.91 -13.48 16.23
N ALA A 476 -12.35 -13.14 17.45
CA ALA A 476 -12.30 -14.06 18.58
C ALA A 476 -13.10 -15.34 18.24
N ASN A 477 -12.62 -16.50 18.73
CA ASN A 477 -13.25 -17.79 18.49
C ASN A 477 -13.43 -18.56 19.80
N GLY A 478 -14.68 -18.75 20.24
CA GLY A 478 -15.00 -19.34 21.53
C GLY A 478 -14.38 -18.55 22.68
N ASP A 479 -13.67 -19.25 23.57
CA ASP A 479 -12.97 -18.63 24.71
C ASP A 479 -11.60 -18.02 24.34
N ALA A 480 -11.11 -18.25 23.11
CA ALA A 480 -9.86 -17.67 22.67
C ALA A 480 -10.08 -16.24 22.15
N PRO A 481 -9.22 -15.27 22.53
CA PRO A 481 -9.25 -13.94 21.94
C PRO A 481 -8.93 -13.98 20.44
N SER A 482 -9.13 -12.87 19.73
CA SER A 482 -8.59 -12.72 18.37
C SER A 482 -7.07 -12.96 18.41
N LEU A 483 -6.61 -13.97 17.69
CA LEU A 483 -5.19 -14.36 17.58
C LEU A 483 -4.67 -14.09 16.17
N MET A 484 -3.68 -13.22 16.09
CA MET A 484 -3.07 -12.80 14.83
C MET A 484 -1.96 -13.77 14.38
N THR A 485 -1.75 -13.91 13.09
CA THR A 485 -0.50 -14.44 12.56
C THR A 485 0.62 -13.42 12.72
N HIS A 486 1.87 -13.83 12.62
CA HIS A 486 3.00 -12.88 12.55
C HIS A 486 2.87 -11.91 11.35
N GLN A 487 2.35 -12.41 10.22
CA GLN A 487 2.05 -11.60 9.04
C GLN A 487 0.97 -10.54 9.32
N ASP A 488 -0.09 -10.88 10.06
CA ASP A 488 -1.13 -9.92 10.46
C ASP A 488 -0.54 -8.80 11.34
N VAL A 489 0.40 -9.14 12.23
CA VAL A 489 1.10 -8.15 13.06
C VAL A 489 1.95 -7.23 12.18
N GLU A 490 2.69 -7.78 11.22
CA GLU A 490 3.47 -7.01 10.24
C GLU A 490 2.57 -6.06 9.44
N THR A 491 1.41 -6.54 8.97
CA THR A 491 0.42 -5.74 8.24
C THR A 491 -0.14 -4.61 9.10
N LEU A 492 -0.46 -4.86 10.40
CA LEU A 492 -0.95 -3.80 11.29
C LEU A 492 0.07 -2.67 11.45
N PHE A 493 1.36 -2.99 11.62
CA PHE A 493 2.43 -2.00 11.72
C PHE A 493 2.58 -1.21 10.42
N HIS A 494 2.43 -1.87 9.27
CA HIS A 494 2.46 -1.26 7.95
C HIS A 494 1.33 -0.24 7.78
N GLU A 495 0.07 -0.68 7.93
CA GLU A 495 -1.11 0.16 7.71
C GLU A 495 -1.17 1.34 8.70
N PHE A 496 -0.76 1.11 9.94
CA PHE A 496 -0.68 2.20 10.90
C PHE A 496 0.43 3.21 10.56
N GLY A 497 1.44 2.79 9.79
CA GLY A 497 2.45 3.68 9.21
C GLY A 497 1.84 4.71 8.26
N HIS A 498 0.92 4.28 7.38
CA HIS A 498 0.16 5.21 6.53
C HIS A 498 -0.73 6.16 7.35
N ALA A 499 -1.42 5.63 8.38
CA ALA A 499 -2.22 6.46 9.27
C ALA A 499 -1.38 7.54 9.97
N LEU A 500 -0.18 7.19 10.47
CA LEU A 500 0.73 8.15 11.08
C LEU A 500 1.18 9.22 10.08
N HIS A 501 1.50 8.83 8.84
CA HIS A 501 1.91 9.76 7.79
C HIS A 501 0.84 10.83 7.54
N SER A 502 -0.43 10.40 7.47
CA SER A 502 -1.56 11.33 7.32
C SER A 502 -1.79 12.18 8.59
N ILE A 503 -1.77 11.57 9.79
CA ILE A 503 -2.15 12.23 11.05
C ILE A 503 -1.18 13.34 11.47
N VAL A 504 0.12 13.13 11.28
CA VAL A 504 1.12 14.10 11.78
C VAL A 504 1.54 15.12 10.72
N THR A 505 0.93 15.11 9.54
CA THR A 505 1.26 16.05 8.46
C THR A 505 1.19 17.50 8.89
N ARG A 506 2.09 18.33 8.33
CA ARG A 506 2.14 19.79 8.50
C ARG A 506 2.16 20.53 7.17
N ALA A 507 1.91 19.80 6.06
CA ALA A 507 1.83 20.40 4.73
C ALA A 507 0.79 21.53 4.69
N LYS A 508 1.11 22.62 4.03
CA LYS A 508 0.25 23.79 3.91
C LYS A 508 -0.94 23.53 2.98
N TYR A 509 -0.73 22.74 1.94
CA TYR A 509 -1.71 22.44 0.90
C TYR A 509 -2.22 21.02 1.02
N GLY A 510 -3.52 20.82 0.74
CA GLY A 510 -4.14 19.48 0.76
C GLY A 510 -3.49 18.54 -0.22
N ARG A 511 -3.02 19.05 -1.34
CA ARG A 511 -2.29 18.32 -2.38
C ARG A 511 -1.07 17.55 -1.86
N PHE A 512 -0.38 18.05 -0.84
CA PHE A 512 0.90 17.51 -0.33
C PHE A 512 0.78 16.84 1.04
N ALA A 513 -0.44 16.74 1.58
CA ALA A 513 -0.66 16.30 2.95
C ALA A 513 -0.58 14.77 3.10
N GLY A 514 0.16 14.31 4.11
CA GLY A 514 0.17 12.91 4.50
C GLY A 514 0.67 11.98 3.41
N THR A 515 -0.16 11.01 3.03
CA THR A 515 0.15 10.00 2.01
C THR A 515 0.01 10.50 0.56
N HIS A 516 -0.30 11.78 0.34
CA HIS A 516 -0.27 12.40 -0.99
C HIS A 516 1.17 12.70 -1.41
N VAL A 517 1.95 11.67 -1.59
CA VAL A 517 3.36 11.66 -2.00
C VAL A 517 3.53 10.86 -3.30
N PRO A 518 4.68 10.93 -3.99
CA PRO A 518 4.92 10.10 -5.17
C PRO A 518 4.63 8.62 -4.95
N GLY A 519 3.97 7.97 -5.92
CA GLY A 519 3.50 6.58 -5.79
C GLY A 519 4.61 5.55 -5.60
N ASP A 520 5.84 5.84 -6.02
CA ASP A 520 7.03 5.01 -5.77
C ASP A 520 7.70 5.30 -4.41
N PHE A 521 7.12 6.21 -3.59
CA PHE A 521 7.58 6.49 -2.23
C PHE A 521 6.57 6.10 -1.15
N VAL A 522 5.27 6.17 -1.42
CA VAL A 522 4.21 6.06 -0.42
C VAL A 522 4.36 4.83 0.49
N GLU A 523 4.87 3.72 -0.06
CA GLU A 523 5.07 2.47 0.65
C GLU A 523 6.37 2.43 1.49
N ALA A 524 7.36 3.26 1.19
CA ALA A 524 8.66 3.16 1.84
C ALA A 524 8.61 3.40 3.36
N PRO A 525 7.89 4.41 3.89
CA PRO A 525 7.77 4.61 5.33
C PRO A 525 6.99 3.50 6.05
N SER A 526 5.93 2.97 5.44
CA SER A 526 5.11 1.89 6.01
C SER A 526 5.85 0.54 5.99
N GLN A 527 6.50 0.19 4.89
CA GLN A 527 7.36 -1.00 4.78
C GLN A 527 8.56 -0.94 5.75
N MET A 528 9.10 0.25 6.01
CA MET A 528 10.16 0.38 7.02
C MET A 528 9.66 -0.04 8.40
N LEU A 529 8.44 0.33 8.81
CA LEU A 529 7.87 -0.02 10.11
C LEU A 529 7.63 -1.53 10.29
N GLN A 530 7.55 -2.30 9.22
CA GLN A 530 7.48 -3.76 9.29
C GLN A 530 8.71 -4.37 9.99
N ASN A 531 9.86 -3.69 9.98
CA ASN A 531 11.06 -4.22 10.65
C ASN A 531 10.91 -4.34 12.16
N TRP A 532 10.01 -3.58 12.81
CA TRP A 532 9.75 -3.64 14.24
C TRP A 532 9.33 -5.04 14.71
N VAL A 533 8.50 -5.72 13.93
CA VAL A 533 7.98 -7.04 14.30
C VAL A 533 8.95 -8.20 14.04
N TRP A 534 10.13 -7.91 13.52
CA TRP A 534 11.23 -8.86 13.33
C TRP A 534 12.34 -8.70 14.38
N ASP A 535 12.28 -7.65 15.20
CA ASP A 535 13.25 -7.40 16.27
C ASP A 535 12.79 -8.01 17.59
N LYS A 536 13.65 -8.84 18.20
CA LYS A 536 13.33 -9.53 19.45
C LYS A 536 13.05 -8.58 20.61
N LYS A 537 13.76 -7.44 20.72
CA LYS A 537 13.56 -6.47 21.79
C LYS A 537 12.19 -5.80 21.67
N VAL A 538 11.77 -5.51 20.43
CA VAL A 538 10.45 -4.97 20.15
C VAL A 538 9.37 -5.99 20.48
N LEU A 539 9.49 -7.22 19.99
CA LEU A 539 8.53 -8.30 20.27
C LEU A 539 8.38 -8.57 21.78
N ASP A 540 9.45 -8.47 22.55
CA ASP A 540 9.40 -8.64 24.02
C ASP A 540 8.51 -7.60 24.74
N THR A 541 8.19 -6.49 24.10
CA THR A 541 7.33 -5.48 24.68
C THR A 541 5.85 -5.90 24.69
N PHE A 542 5.42 -6.76 23.76
CA PHE A 542 4.00 -7.14 23.61
C PHE A 542 3.74 -8.61 23.30
N ALA A 543 4.68 -9.33 22.64
CA ALA A 543 4.46 -10.70 22.20
C ALA A 543 4.62 -11.69 23.35
N ALA A 544 3.50 -12.18 23.87
CA ALA A 544 3.45 -13.13 24.97
C ALA A 544 2.27 -14.11 24.80
N ASP A 545 2.42 -15.35 25.28
CA ASP A 545 1.35 -16.35 25.22
C ASP A 545 0.09 -15.81 25.92
N TYR A 546 -1.06 -15.82 25.24
CA TYR A 546 -2.31 -15.27 25.77
C TYR A 546 -2.81 -16.01 27.01
N ARG A 547 -2.42 -17.29 27.18
CA ARG A 547 -2.76 -18.14 28.32
C ARG A 547 -1.84 -17.89 29.52
N ASP A 548 -0.59 -17.46 29.27
CA ASP A 548 0.43 -17.16 30.27
C ASP A 548 1.29 -15.97 29.83
N PRO A 549 0.90 -14.72 30.17
CA PRO A 549 1.61 -13.51 29.75
C PRO A 549 3.07 -13.40 30.22
N SER A 550 3.51 -14.26 31.14
CA SER A 550 4.92 -14.32 31.53
C SER A 550 5.80 -15.00 30.48
N LYS A 551 5.19 -15.80 29.61
CA LYS A 551 5.89 -16.52 28.52
C LYS A 551 6.00 -15.66 27.28
N LYS A 552 7.13 -14.98 27.13
CA LYS A 552 7.48 -14.24 25.93
C LYS A 552 7.81 -15.18 24.75
N ILE A 553 7.68 -14.65 23.53
CA ILE A 553 8.09 -15.41 22.33
C ILE A 553 9.57 -15.81 22.45
N PRO A 554 9.94 -17.08 22.29
CA PRO A 554 11.32 -17.55 22.44
C PRO A 554 12.26 -16.93 21.39
N ALA A 555 13.49 -16.58 21.81
CA ALA A 555 14.52 -16.01 20.91
C ALA A 555 14.84 -16.93 19.73
N GLU A 556 14.85 -18.25 19.96
CA GLU A 556 15.12 -19.24 18.92
C GLU A 556 14.02 -19.25 17.84
N ILE A 557 12.77 -19.02 18.22
CA ILE A 557 11.67 -18.89 17.26
C ILE A 557 11.83 -17.63 16.41
N VAL A 558 12.14 -16.49 17.03
CA VAL A 558 12.38 -15.24 16.29
C VAL A 558 13.57 -15.38 15.34
N LYS A 559 14.64 -16.06 15.76
CA LYS A 559 15.77 -16.37 14.91
C LYS A 559 15.37 -17.21 13.70
N LYS A 560 14.62 -18.30 13.91
CA LYS A 560 14.11 -19.15 12.81
C LYS A 560 13.19 -18.41 11.86
N LEU A 561 12.33 -17.51 12.37
CA LEU A 561 11.49 -16.65 11.56
C LEU A 561 12.33 -15.75 10.64
N ASN A 562 13.37 -15.12 11.19
CA ASN A 562 14.30 -14.28 10.41
C ASN A 562 15.07 -15.09 9.37
N GLU A 563 15.55 -16.30 9.71
CA GLU A 563 16.21 -17.20 8.78
C GLU A 563 15.26 -17.65 7.65
N ALA A 564 14.01 -17.99 7.98
CA ALA A 564 12.98 -18.37 7.00
C ALA A 564 12.60 -17.20 6.07
N LYS A 565 12.58 -15.96 6.57
CA LYS A 565 12.36 -14.75 5.75
C LYS A 565 13.44 -14.56 4.68
N LEU A 566 14.68 -14.91 5.02
CA LEU A 566 15.81 -14.79 4.10
C LEU A 566 15.91 -15.94 3.10
N ALA A 567 15.27 -17.06 3.40
CA ALA A 567 15.27 -18.22 2.51
C ALA A 567 14.51 -17.91 1.22
N ASN A 568 15.14 -18.19 0.10
CA ASN A 568 14.60 -17.92 -1.25
C ASN A 568 14.32 -16.43 -1.55
N ALA A 569 14.81 -15.49 -0.74
CA ALA A 569 14.64 -14.06 -0.99
C ALA A 569 15.25 -13.65 -2.34
N GLY A 570 16.35 -14.26 -2.75
CA GLY A 570 16.98 -14.06 -4.06
C GLY A 570 16.04 -14.45 -5.20
N VAL A 571 15.41 -15.63 -5.11
CA VAL A 571 14.47 -16.13 -6.12
C VAL A 571 13.20 -15.26 -6.15
N LEU A 572 12.67 -14.89 -4.97
CA LEU A 572 11.47 -14.06 -4.85
C LEU A 572 11.67 -12.68 -5.47
N TYR A 573 12.76 -11.99 -5.11
CA TYR A 573 13.04 -10.64 -5.62
C TYR A 573 13.40 -10.65 -7.11
N ARG A 574 14.11 -11.67 -7.60
CA ARG A 574 14.38 -11.79 -9.06
C ARG A 574 13.09 -11.88 -9.87
N ARG A 575 12.07 -12.57 -9.36
CA ARG A 575 10.75 -12.59 -9.99
C ARG A 575 10.10 -11.19 -10.02
N GLN A 576 10.15 -10.44 -8.92
CA GLN A 576 9.61 -9.08 -8.87
C GLN A 576 10.37 -8.14 -9.82
N PHE A 577 11.69 -8.27 -9.89
CA PHE A 577 12.51 -7.47 -10.81
C PHE A 577 12.26 -7.83 -12.27
N ALA A 578 11.96 -9.09 -12.59
CA ALA A 578 11.55 -9.49 -13.93
C ALA A 578 10.25 -8.79 -14.35
N PHE A 579 9.27 -8.68 -13.44
CA PHE A 579 8.03 -7.97 -13.70
C PHE A 579 8.25 -6.46 -13.88
N ALA A 580 9.10 -5.86 -13.05
CA ALA A 580 9.48 -4.45 -13.19
C ALA A 580 10.23 -4.18 -14.51
N SER A 581 11.15 -5.08 -14.89
CA SER A 581 11.91 -4.94 -16.12
C SER A 581 11.04 -5.07 -17.38
N LEU A 582 10.10 -6.04 -17.37
CA LEU A 582 9.19 -6.19 -18.53
C LEU A 582 8.21 -5.01 -18.64
N ASP A 583 7.71 -4.51 -17.51
CA ASP A 583 6.81 -3.36 -17.50
C ASP A 583 7.48 -2.11 -18.09
N LEU A 584 8.71 -1.79 -17.65
CA LEU A 584 9.48 -0.69 -18.23
C LEU A 584 9.76 -0.91 -19.72
N ALA A 585 10.22 -2.10 -20.10
CA ALA A 585 10.55 -2.40 -21.50
C ALA A 585 9.33 -2.35 -22.45
N LEU A 586 8.12 -2.62 -21.96
CA LEU A 586 6.90 -2.45 -22.75
C LEU A 586 6.53 -0.97 -22.98
N HIS A 587 7.07 -0.06 -22.16
CA HIS A 587 6.77 1.37 -22.18
C HIS A 587 7.96 2.26 -22.54
N ASP A 588 9.11 1.66 -22.86
CA ASP A 588 10.33 2.29 -23.33
C ASP A 588 10.13 2.84 -24.76
N PRO A 589 10.98 3.75 -25.28
CA PRO A 589 10.85 4.26 -26.64
C PRO A 589 10.69 3.17 -27.68
N HIS A 590 9.62 3.24 -28.46
CA HIS A 590 9.30 2.28 -29.50
C HIS A 590 9.18 2.97 -30.87
N PRO A 591 9.79 2.43 -31.93
CA PRO A 591 9.66 3.01 -33.26
C PRO A 591 8.20 3.01 -33.74
N GLU A 592 7.70 4.17 -34.18
CA GLU A 592 6.31 4.30 -34.69
C GLU A 592 5.95 3.37 -35.83
N GLU A 593 6.96 2.98 -36.64
CA GLU A 593 6.79 2.12 -37.84
C GLU A 593 6.67 0.63 -37.48
N MET A 594 6.93 0.24 -36.24
CA MET A 594 6.90 -1.17 -35.79
C MET A 594 5.67 -1.43 -34.94
N PRO A 595 4.86 -2.45 -35.25
CA PRO A 595 3.77 -2.84 -34.39
C PRO A 595 4.31 -3.42 -33.10
N TYR A 596 3.62 -3.17 -31.96
CA TYR A 596 3.95 -3.82 -30.69
C TYR A 596 3.67 -5.32 -30.74
N ASP A 597 4.60 -6.08 -30.20
CA ASP A 597 4.41 -7.49 -29.82
C ASP A 597 4.79 -7.65 -28.34
N SER A 598 3.79 -7.47 -27.47
CA SER A 598 3.99 -7.48 -26.03
C SER A 598 4.56 -8.82 -25.52
N VAL A 599 4.26 -9.94 -26.19
CA VAL A 599 4.78 -11.27 -25.83
C VAL A 599 6.24 -11.41 -26.25
N ALA A 600 6.59 -10.99 -27.47
CA ALA A 600 7.97 -11.02 -27.98
C ALA A 600 8.91 -10.10 -27.16
N ILE A 601 8.40 -8.99 -26.61
CA ILE A 601 9.17 -8.11 -25.71
C ILE A 601 9.33 -8.74 -24.33
N SER A 602 8.27 -9.27 -23.74
CA SER A 602 8.26 -9.66 -22.33
C SER A 602 8.87 -11.05 -22.03
N ASN A 603 8.63 -12.05 -22.90
CA ASN A 603 9.08 -13.41 -22.62
C ASN A 603 10.62 -13.56 -22.50
N PRO A 604 11.44 -12.95 -23.39
CA PRO A 604 12.90 -12.97 -23.24
C PRO A 604 13.38 -12.33 -21.92
N ILE A 605 12.68 -11.29 -21.44
CA ILE A 605 13.02 -10.61 -20.18
C ILE A 605 12.71 -11.53 -18.99
N LEU A 606 11.55 -12.19 -18.99
CA LEU A 606 11.19 -13.17 -17.94
C LEU A 606 12.23 -14.30 -17.87
N GLU A 607 12.64 -14.84 -19.01
CA GLU A 607 13.65 -15.89 -19.09
C GLU A 607 15.04 -15.43 -18.62
N LYS A 608 15.48 -14.26 -19.06
CA LYS A 608 16.78 -13.70 -18.71
C LYS A 608 16.89 -13.28 -17.25
N VAL A 609 15.85 -12.62 -16.74
CA VAL A 609 15.88 -12.02 -15.40
C VAL A 609 15.46 -13.02 -14.34
N PHE A 610 14.60 -13.98 -14.63
CA PHE A 610 14.09 -14.92 -13.62
C PHE A 610 14.45 -16.38 -13.94
N LEU A 611 13.58 -17.12 -14.60
CA LEU A 611 13.74 -18.57 -14.85
C LEU A 611 13.24 -18.94 -16.24
N PRO A 612 13.73 -20.07 -16.82
CA PRO A 612 13.21 -20.57 -18.06
C PRO A 612 11.69 -20.81 -17.99
N ILE A 613 10.98 -20.28 -19.00
CA ILE A 613 9.53 -20.35 -19.15
C ILE A 613 9.12 -21.40 -20.21
N ASP A 614 7.84 -21.69 -20.32
CA ASP A 614 7.30 -22.38 -21.50
C ASP A 614 7.01 -21.32 -22.57
N PRO A 615 7.55 -21.46 -23.79
CA PRO A 615 7.43 -20.43 -24.83
C PRO A 615 5.98 -20.22 -25.33
N SER A 616 5.04 -21.08 -24.97
CA SER A 616 3.61 -20.91 -25.28
C SER A 616 2.91 -19.92 -24.33
N THR A 617 3.56 -19.56 -23.22
CA THR A 617 2.98 -18.67 -22.21
C THR A 617 2.95 -17.21 -22.65
N THR A 618 1.95 -16.48 -22.16
CA THR A 618 1.70 -15.06 -22.46
C THR A 618 1.37 -14.32 -21.18
N PHE A 619 2.33 -14.31 -20.24
CA PHE A 619 2.15 -13.71 -18.89
C PHE A 619 1.45 -12.35 -18.93
N VAL A 620 1.81 -11.51 -19.90
CA VAL A 620 1.29 -10.14 -20.03
C VAL A 620 -0.22 -10.08 -20.32
N SER A 621 -0.81 -11.14 -20.87
CA SER A 621 -2.25 -11.16 -21.17
C SER A 621 -3.15 -11.22 -19.93
N TYR A 622 -2.59 -11.62 -18.79
CA TYR A 622 -3.30 -11.75 -17.51
C TYR A 622 -2.67 -10.88 -16.40
N PHE A 623 -1.70 -10.04 -16.75
CA PHE A 623 -0.99 -9.19 -15.80
C PHE A 623 -1.70 -7.84 -15.63
N GLY A 624 -2.72 -7.79 -14.78
CA GLY A 624 -3.58 -6.61 -14.57
C GLY A 624 -2.84 -5.32 -14.20
N HIS A 625 -1.61 -5.40 -13.64
CA HIS A 625 -0.78 -4.24 -13.35
C HIS A 625 -0.42 -3.39 -14.58
N LEU A 626 -0.48 -3.97 -15.79
CA LEU A 626 -0.29 -3.23 -17.03
C LEU A 626 -1.45 -2.27 -17.34
N ASN A 627 -2.54 -2.31 -16.55
CA ASN A 627 -3.60 -1.31 -16.58
C ASN A 627 -3.70 -0.62 -15.21
N GLY A 628 -3.31 0.65 -15.13
CA GLY A 628 -3.32 1.47 -13.91
C GLY A 628 -2.02 1.49 -13.09
N TYR A 629 -1.09 0.54 -13.33
CA TYR A 629 0.26 0.50 -12.75
C TYR A 629 1.36 0.45 -13.82
N ASP A 630 0.99 0.80 -15.03
CA ASP A 630 1.83 0.85 -16.23
C ASP A 630 3.05 1.76 -16.03
N ALA A 631 4.23 1.27 -16.43
CA ALA A 631 5.53 1.87 -16.14
C ALA A 631 5.71 2.26 -14.67
N GLY A 632 5.12 1.44 -13.78
CA GLY A 632 5.04 1.72 -12.34
C GLY A 632 5.44 0.55 -11.44
N TYR A 633 5.52 -0.67 -11.98
CA TYR A 633 5.78 -1.87 -11.17
C TYR A 633 7.14 -1.83 -10.44
N TYR A 634 8.11 -1.12 -10.97
CA TYR A 634 9.40 -0.90 -10.31
C TYR A 634 9.27 -0.28 -8.91
N GLY A 635 8.19 0.47 -8.65
CA GLY A 635 7.93 1.17 -7.40
C GLY A 635 7.92 0.25 -6.17
N TYR A 636 7.49 -1.01 -6.32
CA TYR A 636 7.54 -1.99 -5.22
C TYR A 636 8.97 -2.28 -4.75
N ALA A 637 9.89 -2.54 -5.68
CA ALA A 637 11.30 -2.76 -5.37
C ALA A 637 12.01 -1.48 -4.91
N TRP A 638 11.61 -0.36 -5.50
CA TRP A 638 12.11 0.97 -5.14
C TRP A 638 11.78 1.31 -3.68
N ALA A 639 10.53 1.16 -3.28
CA ALA A 639 10.08 1.41 -1.92
C ALA A 639 10.74 0.47 -0.89
N ASP A 640 10.87 -0.83 -1.19
CA ASP A 640 11.56 -1.80 -0.33
C ASP A 640 13.03 -1.43 -0.08
N ALA A 641 13.74 -0.98 -1.11
CA ALA A 641 15.12 -0.59 -0.96
C ALA A 641 15.28 0.71 -0.15
N ILE A 642 14.39 1.69 -0.35
CA ILE A 642 14.35 2.89 0.47
C ILE A 642 14.01 2.55 1.92
N ALA A 643 13.00 1.71 2.15
CA ALA A 643 12.61 1.25 3.49
C ALA A 643 13.78 0.58 4.23
N ALA A 644 14.54 -0.26 3.54
CA ALA A 644 15.72 -0.90 4.10
C ALA A 644 16.84 0.10 4.43
N ASP A 645 17.04 1.11 3.57
CA ASP A 645 18.03 2.15 3.81
C ASP A 645 17.64 3.05 4.99
N MET A 646 16.39 3.46 5.07
CA MET A 646 15.84 4.24 6.18
C MET A 646 15.93 3.48 7.52
N ALA A 647 15.69 2.17 7.52
CA ALA A 647 15.79 1.33 8.71
C ALA A 647 17.20 1.36 9.34
N THR A 648 18.25 1.61 8.55
CA THR A 648 19.64 1.70 9.05
C THR A 648 19.84 2.82 10.09
N VAL A 649 18.99 3.84 10.12
CA VAL A 649 19.03 4.90 11.13
C VAL A 649 18.70 4.32 12.50
N PHE A 650 17.69 3.47 12.58
CA PHE A 650 17.29 2.78 13.81
C PHE A 650 18.28 1.66 14.16
N GLU A 651 18.74 0.87 13.21
CA GLU A 651 19.71 -0.20 13.45
C GLU A 651 21.01 0.32 14.09
N LYS A 652 21.42 1.55 13.77
CA LYS A 652 22.60 2.21 14.33
C LYS A 652 22.32 3.00 15.60
N ALA A 653 21.06 3.26 15.93
CA ALA A 653 20.68 4.00 17.10
C ALA A 653 20.93 3.21 18.39
N LYS A 654 21.13 3.91 19.52
CA LYS A 654 21.46 3.31 20.81
C LYS A 654 20.44 2.28 21.28
N ASP A 655 19.16 2.63 21.14
CA ASP A 655 18.04 1.78 21.59
C ASP A 655 17.39 0.99 20.43
N GLY A 656 18.05 0.96 19.25
CA GLY A 656 17.56 0.26 18.07
C GLY A 656 16.20 0.80 17.60
N TYR A 657 15.28 -0.09 17.26
CA TYR A 657 13.94 0.28 16.80
C TYR A 657 13.06 0.95 17.88
N LEU A 658 13.52 1.04 19.13
CA LEU A 658 12.86 1.77 20.23
C LEU A 658 13.48 3.14 20.51
N ASP A 659 14.43 3.58 19.68
CA ASP A 659 15.14 4.85 19.86
C ASP A 659 14.24 6.06 19.56
N LYS A 660 14.08 6.91 20.57
CA LYS A 660 13.22 8.10 20.48
C LYS A 660 13.79 9.20 19.58
N GLN A 661 15.10 9.32 19.50
CA GLN A 661 15.72 10.37 18.66
C GLN A 661 15.56 10.02 17.18
N ALA A 662 15.79 8.75 16.84
CA ALA A 662 15.55 8.23 15.49
C ALA A 662 14.07 8.34 15.09
N GLY A 663 13.15 7.99 15.99
CA GLY A 663 11.70 8.11 15.77
C GLY A 663 11.27 9.56 15.55
N MET A 664 11.73 10.50 16.41
CA MET A 664 11.43 11.92 16.23
C MET A 664 12.04 12.51 14.95
N LYS A 665 13.19 12.01 14.52
CA LYS A 665 13.80 12.39 13.24
C LYS A 665 12.95 11.91 12.06
N LEU A 666 12.47 10.65 12.12
CA LEU A 666 11.55 10.09 11.12
C LEU A 666 10.27 10.92 11.02
N ARG A 667 9.64 11.23 12.15
CA ARG A 667 8.44 12.06 12.19
C ARG A 667 8.68 13.41 11.51
N ARG A 668 9.76 14.13 11.86
CA ARG A 668 10.04 15.49 11.38
C ARG A 668 10.50 15.55 9.92
N GLU A 669 11.28 14.57 9.48
CA GLU A 669 11.90 14.63 8.16
C GLU A 669 11.10 13.92 7.09
N ILE A 670 10.25 12.95 7.46
CA ILE A 670 9.48 12.14 6.52
C ILE A 670 7.97 12.39 6.67
N TYR A 671 7.40 12.18 7.86
CA TYR A 671 5.95 12.20 8.02
C TYR A 671 5.35 13.62 8.03
N GLU A 672 5.91 14.54 8.81
CA GLU A 672 5.37 15.91 8.92
C GLU A 672 5.39 16.67 7.59
N PRO A 673 6.44 16.57 6.74
CA PRO A 673 6.45 17.25 5.46
C PRO A 673 5.44 16.71 4.45
N GLY A 674 5.16 15.40 4.44
CA GLY A 674 4.45 14.78 3.31
C GLY A 674 5.22 15.06 2.02
N ASP A 675 4.53 15.57 0.99
CA ASP A 675 5.14 16.01 -0.28
C ASP A 675 5.35 17.54 -0.36
N SER A 676 5.33 18.25 0.76
CA SER A 676 5.56 19.71 0.78
C SER A 676 6.96 20.15 0.31
N ARG A 677 7.91 19.19 0.26
CA ARG A 677 9.23 19.30 -0.36
C ARG A 677 9.54 18.01 -1.13
N ASP A 678 10.56 18.01 -1.98
CA ASP A 678 10.97 16.79 -2.71
C ASP A 678 11.28 15.67 -1.71
N VAL A 679 10.69 14.48 -1.94
CA VAL A 679 10.84 13.34 -1.03
C VAL A 679 12.27 12.80 -0.99
N ASN A 680 13.08 12.97 -2.07
CA ASN A 680 14.51 12.65 -2.03
C ASN A 680 15.25 13.53 -1.02
N GLU A 681 14.91 14.83 -0.95
CA GLU A 681 15.46 15.74 0.06
C GLU A 681 15.06 15.30 1.48
N SER A 682 13.81 14.88 1.66
CA SER A 682 13.31 14.35 2.93
C SER A 682 14.09 13.12 3.37
N ILE A 683 14.32 12.18 2.46
CA ILE A 683 15.12 10.96 2.70
C ILE A 683 16.58 11.33 3.04
N GLU A 684 17.21 12.21 2.27
CA GLU A 684 18.60 12.63 2.53
C GLU A 684 18.75 13.30 3.89
N LYS A 685 17.82 14.15 4.31
CA LYS A 685 17.79 14.76 5.64
C LYS A 685 17.62 13.71 6.74
N PHE A 686 16.74 12.72 6.52
CA PHE A 686 16.54 11.64 7.48
C PHE A 686 17.76 10.72 7.57
N LEU A 687 18.37 10.33 6.45
CA LEU A 687 19.56 9.48 6.43
C LEU A 687 20.84 10.22 6.87
N GLY A 688 20.93 11.55 6.62
CA GLY A 688 22.15 12.35 6.73
C GLY A 688 23.15 12.08 5.59
N ARG A 689 22.72 11.43 4.52
CA ARG A 689 23.47 11.08 3.31
C ARG A 689 22.51 10.79 2.16
N LYS A 690 23.03 10.66 0.95
CA LYS A 690 22.26 10.11 -0.19
C LYS A 690 21.81 8.67 0.08
N GLN A 691 20.68 8.31 -0.49
CA GLN A 691 20.14 6.95 -0.42
C GLN A 691 21.05 5.93 -1.13
N SER A 692 20.94 4.67 -0.72
CA SER A 692 21.76 3.56 -1.23
C SER A 692 20.96 2.26 -1.23
N ILE A 693 21.14 1.43 -2.26
CA ILE A 693 20.58 0.07 -2.32
C ILE A 693 21.33 -0.94 -1.43
N GLU A 694 22.51 -0.58 -0.92
CA GLU A 694 23.37 -1.47 -0.14
C GLU A 694 22.70 -2.07 1.10
N PRO A 695 21.95 -1.30 1.92
CA PRO A 695 21.22 -1.85 3.05
C PRO A 695 20.16 -2.88 2.65
N PHE A 696 19.48 -2.66 1.54
CA PHE A 696 18.52 -3.63 1.00
C PHE A 696 19.22 -4.94 0.62
N LEU A 697 20.32 -4.87 -0.15
CA LEU A 697 21.09 -6.05 -0.52
C LEU A 697 21.59 -6.81 0.72
N LYS A 698 22.07 -6.09 1.74
CA LYS A 698 22.46 -6.70 3.02
C LYS A 698 21.27 -7.35 3.74
N LYS A 699 20.12 -6.67 3.77
CA LYS A 699 18.89 -7.17 4.40
C LYS A 699 18.42 -8.49 3.80
N ILE A 700 18.57 -8.67 2.50
CA ILE A 700 18.22 -9.92 1.81
C ILE A 700 19.36 -10.96 1.84
N GLY A 701 20.43 -10.73 2.61
CA GLY A 701 21.49 -11.69 2.88
C GLY A 701 22.69 -11.66 1.94
N ILE A 702 22.92 -10.55 1.23
CA ILE A 702 24.10 -10.36 0.37
C ILE A 702 25.21 -9.67 1.17
N GLY A 703 26.31 -10.40 1.41
CA GLY A 703 27.47 -9.89 2.13
C GLY A 703 28.50 -9.19 1.24
N PRO A 704 29.49 -8.46 1.82
CA PRO A 704 30.56 -7.80 1.07
C PRO A 704 31.43 -8.77 0.25
N GLN A 705 31.51 -10.04 0.64
CA GLN A 705 32.28 -11.07 -0.05
C GLN A 705 31.59 -11.54 -1.36
N ASP A 706 30.26 -11.50 -1.40
CA ASP A 706 29.50 -11.93 -2.56
C ASP A 706 29.62 -10.92 -3.72
N LYS A 707 29.82 -9.63 -3.39
CA LYS A 707 30.05 -8.55 -4.35
C LYS A 707 31.38 -8.66 -5.09
N LYS A 708 32.43 -9.16 -4.45
CA LYS A 708 33.73 -9.41 -5.10
C LYS A 708 33.64 -10.52 -6.13
N LYS A 709 32.77 -11.52 -5.92
CA LYS A 709 32.53 -12.60 -6.88
C LYS A 709 31.74 -12.12 -8.09
N ALA A 710 30.77 -11.22 -7.91
CA ALA A 710 29.99 -10.63 -9.01
C ALA A 710 30.85 -9.72 -9.91
N ALA A 711 31.78 -8.95 -9.32
CA ALA A 711 32.69 -8.07 -10.07
C ALA A 711 33.81 -8.84 -10.84
N THR A 712 34.03 -10.11 -10.51
CA THR A 712 35.05 -10.97 -11.15
C THR A 712 34.44 -12.03 -12.08
N ALA A 713 33.12 -12.11 -12.18
CA ALA A 713 32.47 -12.97 -13.18
C ALA A 713 32.70 -12.41 -14.59
N PRO A 714 33.20 -13.19 -15.56
CA PRO A 714 33.38 -12.70 -16.92
C PRO A 714 32.01 -12.33 -17.51
N SER A 715 31.92 -11.12 -18.02
CA SER A 715 30.80 -10.72 -18.87
C SER A 715 30.65 -11.76 -19.99
N GLN A 716 29.54 -12.47 -20.02
CA GLN A 716 29.21 -13.28 -21.20
C GLN A 716 28.96 -12.30 -22.35
N GLU A 717 30.01 -12.03 -23.13
CA GLU A 717 29.89 -11.39 -24.42
C GLU A 717 28.96 -12.27 -25.28
N THR A 718 27.82 -11.74 -25.58
CA THR A 718 26.92 -12.25 -26.62
C THR A 718 27.64 -12.23 -27.95
N LYS A 719 27.98 -13.42 -28.47
CA LYS A 719 28.20 -13.62 -29.90
C LYS A 719 26.89 -13.89 -30.59
#